data_a2909a75888968ebe776e7e49737cce0
#
_entry.id   a2909a75888968ebe776e7e49737cce0
#
_cell.length_a   1.000
_cell.length_b   1.000
_cell.length_c   1.000
_cell.angle_alpha   90.00
_cell.angle_beta   90.00
_cell.angle_gamma   90.00
#
_symmetry.space_group_name_H-M   'P 1'
#
loop_
_entity.id
_entity.type
_entity.pdbx_description
1 polymer ?
#
loop_
_entity_poly.entity_id
_entity_poly.type
_entity_poly.pdbx_seq_one_letter_code
_entity_poly.pdbx_strand_id
1 'polypeptide(L)'
;MVSIPYLDKADLGPLADAAASWGALPAKYDALQREFEQRVINHLKGHWEGDAATAAFATMSRARTEYENAATEAGRIAKLLADAHTEFAAFQKQLRALLDEARADSFHVAEDGAIKDVDSRWDSPTASASPGFATERKEKLDSLSSRLTRVLELATAADEAASAALERDANGESRSFNTSVYTSLDAVEIDQATAIAAKGDQATDAELDKLNRILHANSKDSEFTTGFYDKLGPHKTLDFYANLTAQADEEPDSRRFKEVQELQKNLGHSLATATDPDKQPHLSDAWNAELRAQGAQKFTVSDNPGYPYQPYGYQVLGGILRYGEYDSHFLTPIAQHAVSLEAENPDIWIENSPRGSLNEDITSNPSGKGGDGFDPMTGILEGLGHSPGAAEDFFTGDVVAYHRDGTVDPGGDVRVDHGDGKKDVGSYLDYFTDPDRDWVPDTADRDLEESAKATQHGPDALGHALEAATSGVAYDYEGSDMPKHSQAQAGLVNDIVEKFGGQGGGELVNGKDGAPLEPMRDSLGHIAANYMGDVQRGVSGDDNLPVHGASANLDRAATQAFLAEVGQDPDAYQAINASQQAYTTGLVDRAMNGETDTRVPVSDRVASAVHPGATVAGIMSEARADAVWDTKRAEDEDFNKNNEDVGKWVGRGAGLVTGAIKVPVVGDVAGWMIEDVQSSVLESIAQDSSTEAEHEAGRGYSDGQEQAVRSARDAVRQAGAHGGYDADTIGDLQDTAGREAQQSHAAGAKAEDARHG
;
A
#
# COMPACT_ATOMS: atom_id res chain seq x y z
N MET A 1 -8.68 24.87 -14.86
CA MET A 1 -9.30 23.92 -13.89
C MET A 1 -10.79 24.22 -13.81
N VAL A 2 -11.63 23.21 -13.96
CA VAL A 2 -13.08 23.30 -13.80
C VAL A 2 -13.39 23.70 -12.35
N SER A 3 -14.29 24.67 -12.14
CA SER A 3 -14.67 25.13 -10.80
C SER A 3 -15.92 24.43 -10.28
N ILE A 4 -16.12 24.43 -8.95
CA ILE A 4 -17.31 23.88 -8.30
C ILE A 4 -18.60 24.47 -8.92
N PRO A 5 -18.77 25.81 -9.03
CA PRO A 5 -20.00 26.37 -9.60
C PRO A 5 -20.20 26.01 -11.07
N TYR A 6 -19.11 25.85 -11.83
CA TYR A 6 -19.18 25.48 -13.24
C TYR A 6 -19.71 24.06 -13.40
N LEU A 7 -19.14 23.08 -12.65
CA LEU A 7 -19.55 21.69 -12.74
C LEU A 7 -20.93 21.44 -12.11
N ASP A 8 -21.19 22.01 -10.95
CA ASP A 8 -22.48 21.81 -10.24
C ASP A 8 -23.68 22.35 -11.03
N LYS A 9 -23.51 23.54 -11.67
CA LYS A 9 -24.58 24.23 -12.37
C LYS A 9 -24.62 23.96 -13.88
N ALA A 10 -23.70 23.12 -14.41
CA ALA A 10 -23.67 22.81 -15.83
C ALA A 10 -24.96 22.13 -16.29
N ASP A 11 -25.55 22.65 -17.37
CA ASP A 11 -26.62 21.98 -18.10
C ASP A 11 -26.01 21.06 -19.15
N LEU A 12 -26.03 19.77 -18.90
CA LEU A 12 -25.49 18.74 -19.79
C LEU A 12 -26.46 18.30 -20.88
N GLY A 13 -27.71 18.77 -20.87
CA GLY A 13 -28.74 18.44 -21.86
C GLY A 13 -28.29 18.76 -23.29
N PRO A 14 -27.78 19.99 -23.60
CA PRO A 14 -27.28 20.33 -24.92
C PRO A 14 -26.18 19.39 -25.43
N LEU A 15 -25.32 18.89 -24.56
CA LEU A 15 -24.25 17.93 -24.92
C LEU A 15 -24.82 16.58 -25.31
N ALA A 16 -25.81 16.07 -24.55
CA ALA A 16 -26.52 14.85 -24.89
C ALA A 16 -27.29 14.96 -26.22
N ASP A 17 -27.95 16.09 -26.46
CA ASP A 17 -28.67 16.36 -27.70
C ASP A 17 -27.71 16.45 -28.91
N ALA A 18 -26.54 17.03 -28.72
CA ALA A 18 -25.50 17.07 -29.74
C ALA A 18 -25.00 15.63 -30.07
N ALA A 19 -24.68 14.83 -29.06
CA ALA A 19 -24.28 13.43 -29.22
C ALA A 19 -25.34 12.62 -30.02
N ALA A 20 -26.61 12.76 -29.66
CA ALA A 20 -27.72 12.10 -30.36
C ALA A 20 -27.87 12.58 -31.81
N SER A 21 -27.69 13.89 -32.04
CA SER A 21 -27.79 14.50 -33.37
C SER A 21 -26.69 13.98 -34.33
N TRP A 22 -25.44 13.94 -33.83
CA TRP A 22 -24.31 13.38 -34.56
C TRP A 22 -24.46 11.86 -34.75
N GLY A 23 -24.97 11.13 -33.75
CA GLY A 23 -25.24 9.69 -33.82
C GLY A 23 -26.28 9.28 -34.87
N ALA A 24 -27.14 10.21 -35.27
CA ALA A 24 -28.10 9.99 -36.33
C ALA A 24 -27.52 10.18 -37.77
N LEU A 25 -26.32 10.77 -37.88
CA LEU A 25 -25.72 11.08 -39.21
C LEU A 25 -25.18 9.86 -39.95
N PRO A 26 -24.50 8.89 -39.32
CA PRO A 26 -23.99 7.70 -40.02
C PRO A 26 -25.03 7.01 -40.86
N ALA A 27 -26.20 6.72 -40.32
CA ALA A 27 -27.30 6.08 -41.05
C ALA A 27 -27.80 6.91 -42.23
N LYS A 28 -27.75 8.24 -42.12
CA LYS A 28 -28.10 9.14 -43.26
C LYS A 28 -27.06 9.12 -44.33
N TYR A 29 -25.77 9.15 -44.01
CA TYR A 29 -24.67 9.04 -44.98
C TYR A 29 -24.66 7.68 -45.69
N ASP A 30 -24.91 6.59 -44.95
CA ASP A 30 -25.06 5.25 -45.54
C ASP A 30 -26.24 5.15 -46.52
N ALA A 31 -27.34 5.83 -46.18
CA ALA A 31 -28.49 5.89 -47.09
C ALA A 31 -28.18 6.69 -48.34
N LEU A 32 -27.52 7.85 -48.22
CA LEU A 32 -27.10 8.68 -49.34
C LEU A 32 -26.08 7.94 -50.24
N GLN A 33 -25.13 7.20 -49.65
CA GLN A 33 -24.17 6.38 -50.37
C GLN A 33 -24.87 5.32 -51.22
N ARG A 34 -25.82 4.59 -50.59
CA ARG A 34 -26.62 3.56 -51.32
C ARG A 34 -27.44 4.15 -52.46
N GLU A 35 -28.10 5.29 -52.24
CA GLU A 35 -28.84 6.00 -53.27
C GLU A 35 -27.92 6.46 -54.40
N PHE A 36 -26.76 7.02 -54.07
CA PHE A 36 -25.76 7.46 -55.05
C PHE A 36 -25.25 6.28 -55.89
N GLU A 37 -24.94 5.16 -55.26
CA GLU A 37 -24.52 3.95 -55.95
C GLU A 37 -25.60 3.39 -56.85
N GLN A 38 -26.84 3.28 -56.35
CA GLN A 38 -27.94 2.70 -57.15
C GLN A 38 -28.41 3.61 -58.25
N ARG A 39 -28.63 4.90 -57.97
CA ARG A 39 -29.28 5.82 -58.90
C ARG A 39 -28.29 6.50 -59.84
N VAL A 40 -27.01 6.58 -59.49
CA VAL A 40 -26.01 7.26 -60.34
C VAL A 40 -25.03 6.24 -60.90
N ILE A 41 -24.23 5.58 -60.03
CA ILE A 41 -23.14 4.73 -60.50
C ILE A 41 -23.68 3.52 -61.31
N ASN A 42 -24.59 2.77 -60.74
CA ASN A 42 -25.13 1.57 -61.36
C ASN A 42 -26.03 1.90 -62.57
N HIS A 43 -26.70 3.05 -62.57
CA HIS A 43 -27.49 3.48 -63.72
C HIS A 43 -26.64 3.84 -64.97
N LEU A 44 -25.45 4.44 -64.70
CA LEU A 44 -24.52 4.82 -65.79
C LEU A 44 -23.63 3.63 -66.25
N LYS A 45 -23.42 2.66 -65.37
CA LYS A 45 -22.59 1.50 -65.58
C LYS A 45 -23.20 0.63 -66.71
N GLY A 46 -22.48 0.45 -67.84
CA GLY A 46 -22.96 -0.27 -69.00
C GLY A 46 -23.73 0.57 -70.02
N HIS A 47 -23.96 1.87 -69.73
CA HIS A 47 -24.58 2.82 -70.65
C HIS A 47 -23.64 3.96 -71.07
N TRP A 48 -22.48 4.08 -70.44
CA TRP A 48 -21.47 5.10 -70.72
C TRP A 48 -20.06 4.48 -70.64
N GLU A 49 -19.37 4.57 -71.80
CA GLU A 49 -18.06 3.97 -72.04
C GLU A 49 -17.04 4.99 -72.57
N GLY A 50 -15.76 4.68 -72.52
CA GLY A 50 -14.66 5.50 -73.04
C GLY A 50 -13.91 6.26 -71.90
N ASP A 51 -12.87 7.01 -72.28
CA ASP A 51 -11.94 7.66 -71.38
C ASP A 51 -12.65 8.64 -70.41
N ALA A 52 -13.64 9.39 -70.91
CA ALA A 52 -14.44 10.29 -70.11
C ALA A 52 -15.29 9.53 -69.10
N ALA A 53 -15.86 8.38 -69.45
CA ALA A 53 -16.59 7.53 -68.50
C ALA A 53 -15.68 6.97 -67.38
N THR A 54 -14.48 6.50 -67.81
CA THR A 54 -13.48 6.00 -66.84
C THR A 54 -13.09 7.06 -65.85
N ALA A 55 -12.81 8.29 -66.27
CA ALA A 55 -12.49 9.42 -65.38
C ALA A 55 -13.66 9.82 -64.47
N ALA A 56 -14.89 9.79 -64.99
CA ALA A 56 -16.09 10.06 -64.19
C ALA A 56 -16.35 8.99 -63.14
N PHE A 57 -16.24 7.69 -63.49
CA PHE A 57 -16.38 6.60 -62.52
C PHE A 57 -15.32 6.63 -61.43
N ALA A 58 -14.08 7.00 -61.75
CA ALA A 58 -13.04 7.22 -60.73
C ALA A 58 -13.42 8.38 -59.76
N THR A 59 -14.03 9.43 -60.26
CA THR A 59 -14.53 10.53 -59.43
C THR A 59 -15.74 10.12 -58.57
N MET A 60 -16.67 9.37 -59.17
CA MET A 60 -17.84 8.83 -58.43
C MET A 60 -17.43 7.83 -57.34
N SER A 61 -16.40 7.01 -57.59
CA SER A 61 -15.86 6.12 -56.59
C SER A 61 -15.27 6.87 -55.42
N ARG A 62 -14.53 7.94 -55.67
CA ARG A 62 -14.02 8.83 -54.57
C ARG A 62 -15.17 9.47 -53.79
N ALA A 63 -16.22 9.98 -54.48
CA ALA A 63 -17.40 10.53 -53.81
C ALA A 63 -18.11 9.48 -52.93
N ARG A 64 -18.16 8.21 -53.36
CA ARG A 64 -18.70 7.12 -52.55
C ARG A 64 -17.88 6.91 -51.26
N THR A 65 -16.55 6.88 -51.37
CA THR A 65 -15.65 6.77 -50.22
C THR A 65 -15.80 7.96 -49.26
N GLU A 66 -16.04 9.17 -49.78
CA GLU A 66 -16.29 10.34 -48.90
C GLU A 66 -17.60 10.19 -48.08
N TYR A 67 -18.66 9.53 -48.60
CA TYR A 67 -19.83 9.21 -47.76
C TYR A 67 -19.51 8.21 -46.64
N GLU A 68 -18.64 7.22 -46.89
CA GLU A 68 -18.16 6.26 -45.88
C GLU A 68 -17.34 6.99 -44.80
N ASN A 69 -16.43 7.89 -45.23
CA ASN A 69 -15.63 8.70 -44.35
C ASN A 69 -16.51 9.62 -43.48
N ALA A 70 -17.50 10.27 -44.10
CA ALA A 70 -18.46 11.12 -43.37
C ALA A 70 -19.29 10.35 -42.34
N ALA A 71 -19.73 9.13 -42.65
CA ALA A 71 -20.43 8.28 -41.69
C ALA A 71 -19.53 7.90 -40.52
N THR A 72 -18.26 7.55 -40.80
CA THR A 72 -17.26 7.18 -39.82
C THR A 72 -16.93 8.34 -38.90
N GLU A 73 -16.63 9.52 -39.43
CA GLU A 73 -16.31 10.72 -38.68
C GLU A 73 -17.49 11.14 -37.78
N ALA A 74 -18.70 11.20 -38.34
CA ALA A 74 -19.90 11.55 -37.58
C ALA A 74 -20.17 10.58 -36.41
N GLY A 75 -19.91 9.27 -36.61
CA GLY A 75 -20.05 8.25 -35.59
C GLY A 75 -19.03 8.43 -34.45
N ARG A 76 -17.79 8.81 -34.77
CA ARG A 76 -16.74 9.07 -33.80
C ARG A 76 -17.01 10.33 -32.99
N ILE A 77 -17.40 11.43 -33.66
CA ILE A 77 -17.80 12.68 -32.94
C ILE A 77 -18.98 12.39 -32.00
N ALA A 78 -19.97 11.62 -32.45
CA ALA A 78 -21.09 11.24 -31.61
C ALA A 78 -20.65 10.48 -30.36
N LYS A 79 -19.70 9.55 -30.50
CA LYS A 79 -19.14 8.77 -29.39
C LYS A 79 -18.39 9.69 -28.43
N LEU A 80 -17.47 10.53 -28.91
CA LEU A 80 -16.74 11.47 -28.07
C LEU A 80 -17.66 12.38 -27.25
N LEU A 81 -18.72 12.91 -27.87
CA LEU A 81 -19.72 13.73 -27.16
C LEU A 81 -20.53 12.92 -26.13
N ALA A 82 -20.84 11.66 -26.43
CA ALA A 82 -21.55 10.79 -25.52
C ALA A 82 -20.66 10.37 -24.34
N ASP A 83 -19.38 10.07 -24.58
CA ASP A 83 -18.39 9.77 -23.55
C ASP A 83 -18.22 10.99 -22.63
N ALA A 84 -17.98 12.19 -23.19
CA ALA A 84 -17.89 13.43 -22.44
C ALA A 84 -19.15 13.71 -21.59
N HIS A 85 -20.34 13.51 -22.17
CA HIS A 85 -21.60 13.66 -21.41
C HIS A 85 -21.67 12.70 -20.22
N THR A 86 -21.29 11.44 -20.42
CA THR A 86 -21.33 10.39 -19.40
C THR A 86 -20.39 10.73 -18.24
N GLU A 87 -19.15 11.12 -18.56
CA GLU A 87 -18.16 11.50 -17.55
C GLU A 87 -18.55 12.77 -16.79
N PHE A 88 -18.94 13.85 -17.48
CA PHE A 88 -19.38 15.07 -16.79
C PHE A 88 -20.60 14.83 -15.91
N ALA A 89 -21.55 13.98 -16.33
CA ALA A 89 -22.72 13.62 -15.51
C ALA A 89 -22.30 12.83 -14.26
N ALA A 90 -21.32 11.93 -14.38
CA ALA A 90 -20.74 11.21 -13.26
C ALA A 90 -20.02 12.15 -12.28
N PHE A 91 -19.16 13.04 -12.77
CA PHE A 91 -18.44 14.02 -11.94
C PHE A 91 -19.40 15.00 -11.24
N GLN A 92 -20.43 15.47 -11.94
CA GLN A 92 -21.46 16.33 -11.34
C GLN A 92 -22.20 15.62 -10.20
N LYS A 93 -22.53 14.34 -10.38
CA LYS A 93 -23.16 13.51 -9.35
C LYS A 93 -22.23 13.29 -8.16
N GLN A 94 -20.95 13.00 -8.39
CA GLN A 94 -19.95 12.82 -7.34
C GLN A 94 -19.73 14.11 -6.56
N LEU A 95 -19.55 15.25 -7.27
CA LEU A 95 -19.42 16.56 -6.64
C LEU A 95 -20.60 16.86 -5.70
N ARG A 96 -21.84 16.67 -6.18
CA ARG A 96 -23.04 16.91 -5.37
C ARG A 96 -23.10 16.00 -4.14
N ALA A 97 -22.71 14.73 -4.26
CA ALA A 97 -22.63 13.82 -3.14
C ALA A 97 -21.61 14.29 -2.09
N LEU A 98 -20.42 14.75 -2.53
CA LEU A 98 -19.40 15.31 -1.63
C LEU A 98 -19.85 16.60 -0.95
N LEU A 99 -20.56 17.49 -1.67
CA LEU A 99 -21.11 18.72 -1.09
C LEU A 99 -22.22 18.44 -0.08
N ASP A 100 -23.02 17.37 -0.28
CA ASP A 100 -24.06 16.93 0.64
C ASP A 100 -23.44 16.27 1.88
N GLU A 101 -22.41 15.43 1.72
CA GLU A 101 -21.62 14.85 2.80
C GLU A 101 -20.94 15.93 3.66
N ALA A 102 -20.27 16.90 3.02
CA ALA A 102 -19.68 18.04 3.72
C ALA A 102 -20.70 18.76 4.61
N ARG A 103 -21.90 19.01 4.10
CA ARG A 103 -22.97 19.66 4.89
C ARG A 103 -23.44 18.78 6.04
N ALA A 104 -23.57 17.49 5.82
CA ALA A 104 -23.98 16.53 6.87
C ALA A 104 -22.95 16.48 8.01
N ASP A 105 -21.65 16.54 7.65
CA ASP A 105 -20.54 16.53 8.60
C ASP A 105 -20.17 17.93 9.14
N SER A 106 -21.01 18.93 8.91
CA SER A 106 -20.76 20.31 9.37
C SER A 106 -19.50 20.94 8.80
N PHE A 107 -19.20 20.67 7.52
CA PHE A 107 -18.21 21.42 6.74
C PHE A 107 -18.91 22.35 5.75
N HIS A 108 -18.36 23.55 5.58
CA HIS A 108 -18.78 24.51 4.56
C HIS A 108 -17.76 24.54 3.44
N VAL A 109 -18.18 24.18 2.23
CA VAL A 109 -17.35 24.25 1.02
C VAL A 109 -17.71 25.54 0.29
N ALA A 110 -16.71 26.41 0.09
CA ALA A 110 -16.84 27.65 -0.65
C ALA A 110 -16.76 27.40 -2.17
N GLU A 111 -17.20 28.40 -2.98
CA GLU A 111 -17.19 28.28 -4.44
C GLU A 111 -15.78 28.13 -5.05
N ASP A 112 -14.75 28.57 -4.34
CA ASP A 112 -13.33 28.43 -4.70
C ASP A 112 -12.70 27.11 -4.25
N GLY A 113 -13.49 26.23 -3.58
CA GLY A 113 -13.04 24.94 -3.07
C GLY A 113 -12.50 24.98 -1.64
N ALA A 114 -12.39 26.17 -1.01
CA ALA A 114 -11.98 26.25 0.39
C ALA A 114 -13.00 25.60 1.31
N ILE A 115 -12.52 24.72 2.20
CA ILE A 115 -13.36 23.98 3.15
C ILE A 115 -13.15 24.57 4.54
N LYS A 116 -14.25 24.90 5.21
CA LYS A 116 -14.25 25.40 6.58
C LYS A 116 -15.04 24.48 7.47
N ASP A 117 -14.43 24.05 8.56
CA ASP A 117 -15.13 23.33 9.62
C ASP A 117 -16.04 24.32 10.38
N VAL A 118 -17.33 24.00 10.45
CA VAL A 118 -18.35 24.81 11.11
C VAL A 118 -19.09 24.01 12.18
N ASP A 119 -18.47 22.94 12.71
CA ASP A 119 -19.03 22.13 13.76
C ASP A 119 -19.17 22.93 15.05
N SER A 120 -20.38 22.94 15.63
CA SER A 120 -20.68 23.69 16.84
C SER A 120 -19.95 23.19 18.09
N ARG A 121 -19.37 21.97 18.04
CA ARG A 121 -18.53 21.42 19.13
C ARG A 121 -17.26 22.26 19.34
N TRP A 122 -16.79 23.00 18.32
CA TRP A 122 -15.68 23.96 18.50
C TRP A 122 -15.98 25.09 19.49
N ASP A 123 -17.27 25.46 19.66
CA ASP A 123 -17.70 26.49 20.60
C ASP A 123 -17.83 25.97 22.05
N SER A 124 -17.70 24.64 22.26
CA SER A 124 -17.78 23.98 23.55
C SER A 124 -16.37 23.70 24.12
N PRO A 125 -15.96 24.37 25.22
CA PRO A 125 -14.64 24.12 25.82
C PRO A 125 -14.38 22.67 26.22
N THR A 126 -15.42 21.93 26.55
CA THR A 126 -15.33 20.51 26.98
C THR A 126 -15.21 19.57 25.79
N ALA A 127 -15.92 19.83 24.69
CA ALA A 127 -15.87 19.01 23.50
C ALA A 127 -14.60 19.26 22.67
N SER A 128 -14.21 20.55 22.53
CA SER A 128 -13.00 20.92 21.79
C SER A 128 -11.69 20.52 22.50
N ALA A 129 -11.73 20.32 23.82
CA ALA A 129 -10.60 19.81 24.62
C ALA A 129 -10.58 18.27 24.70
N SER A 130 -11.51 17.57 24.07
CA SER A 130 -11.53 16.10 24.05
C SER A 130 -10.36 15.59 23.20
N PRO A 131 -9.50 14.70 23.72
CA PRO A 131 -8.47 14.06 22.93
C PRO A 131 -9.10 13.38 21.70
N GLY A 132 -8.53 13.56 20.52
CA GLY A 132 -9.02 13.00 19.27
C GLY A 132 -10.06 13.84 18.53
N PHE A 133 -10.77 14.81 19.14
CA PHE A 133 -11.74 15.62 18.40
C PHE A 133 -11.11 16.44 17.27
N ALA A 134 -10.00 17.11 17.56
CA ALA A 134 -9.30 17.91 16.54
C ALA A 134 -8.71 17.02 15.42
N THR A 135 -8.20 15.84 15.78
CA THR A 135 -7.66 14.84 14.85
C THR A 135 -8.77 14.30 13.94
N GLU A 136 -9.90 13.81 14.50
CA GLU A 136 -11.07 13.36 13.73
C GLU A 136 -11.53 14.40 12.72
N ARG A 137 -11.62 15.69 13.16
CA ARG A 137 -12.08 16.78 12.30
C ARG A 137 -11.09 17.09 11.20
N LYS A 138 -9.78 17.03 11.51
CA LYS A 138 -8.71 17.22 10.53
C LYS A 138 -8.71 16.12 9.47
N GLU A 139 -8.76 14.87 9.86
CA GLU A 139 -8.81 13.72 8.95
C GLU A 139 -10.01 13.78 8.00
N LYS A 140 -11.20 14.10 8.53
CA LYS A 140 -12.40 14.31 7.71
C LYS A 140 -12.24 15.46 6.72
N LEU A 141 -11.62 16.57 7.16
CA LEU A 141 -11.36 17.71 6.29
C LEU A 141 -10.37 17.38 5.18
N ASP A 142 -9.27 16.71 5.52
CA ASP A 142 -8.23 16.30 4.58
C ASP A 142 -8.78 15.30 3.56
N SER A 143 -9.54 14.30 4.00
CA SER A 143 -10.24 13.34 3.15
C SER A 143 -11.22 14.03 2.19
N LEU A 144 -12.06 14.92 2.71
CA LEU A 144 -13.03 15.65 1.90
C LEU A 144 -12.35 16.57 0.87
N SER A 145 -11.27 17.25 1.29
CA SER A 145 -10.47 18.14 0.43
C SER A 145 -9.85 17.36 -0.73
N SER A 146 -9.22 16.23 -0.43
CA SER A 146 -8.59 15.37 -1.44
C SER A 146 -9.59 14.83 -2.45
N ARG A 147 -10.74 14.33 -1.99
CA ARG A 147 -11.80 13.81 -2.87
C ARG A 147 -12.45 14.91 -3.71
N LEU A 148 -12.62 16.11 -3.17
CA LEU A 148 -13.17 17.26 -3.89
C LEU A 148 -12.19 17.73 -4.99
N THR A 149 -10.91 17.86 -4.66
CA THR A 149 -9.86 18.20 -5.60
C THR A 149 -9.81 17.19 -6.74
N ARG A 150 -9.84 15.89 -6.42
CA ARG A 150 -9.84 14.83 -7.42
C ARG A 150 -11.00 14.93 -8.41
N VAL A 151 -12.23 15.17 -7.96
CA VAL A 151 -13.39 15.30 -8.86
C VAL A 151 -13.24 16.50 -9.80
N LEU A 152 -12.67 17.61 -9.33
CA LEU A 152 -12.44 18.79 -10.16
C LEU A 152 -11.30 18.59 -11.17
N GLU A 153 -10.28 17.84 -10.81
CA GLU A 153 -9.18 17.44 -11.69
C GLU A 153 -9.66 16.50 -12.80
N LEU A 154 -10.44 15.48 -12.44
CA LEU A 154 -11.09 14.58 -13.39
C LEU A 154 -11.93 15.35 -14.41
N ALA A 155 -12.80 16.23 -13.92
CA ALA A 155 -13.63 17.06 -14.79
C ALA A 155 -12.80 17.99 -15.68
N THR A 156 -11.64 18.47 -15.21
CA THR A 156 -10.73 19.30 -15.99
C THR A 156 -10.03 18.49 -17.08
N ALA A 157 -9.54 17.31 -16.77
CA ALA A 157 -8.89 16.42 -17.74
C ALA A 157 -9.86 16.04 -18.88
N ALA A 158 -11.09 15.64 -18.51
CA ALA A 158 -12.13 15.33 -19.49
C ALA A 158 -12.51 16.54 -20.38
N ASP A 159 -12.58 17.76 -19.84
CA ASP A 159 -12.86 18.99 -20.59
C ASP A 159 -11.73 19.30 -21.58
N GLU A 160 -10.48 19.19 -21.15
CA GLU A 160 -9.30 19.37 -22.00
C GLU A 160 -9.21 18.29 -23.10
N ALA A 161 -9.51 17.02 -22.77
CA ALA A 161 -9.52 15.94 -23.73
C ALA A 161 -10.61 16.11 -24.78
N ALA A 162 -11.84 16.41 -24.35
CA ALA A 162 -12.96 16.65 -25.24
C ALA A 162 -12.70 17.87 -26.18
N SER A 163 -12.17 18.96 -25.64
CA SER A 163 -11.79 20.13 -26.41
C SER A 163 -10.72 19.81 -27.45
N ALA A 164 -9.65 19.12 -27.06
CA ALA A 164 -8.57 18.72 -27.96
C ALA A 164 -9.04 17.79 -29.09
N ALA A 165 -9.94 16.83 -28.76
CA ALA A 165 -10.52 15.92 -29.75
C ALA A 165 -11.35 16.69 -30.81
N LEU A 166 -12.22 17.59 -30.36
CA LEU A 166 -13.09 18.37 -31.24
C LEU A 166 -12.30 19.41 -32.07
N GLU A 167 -11.28 20.04 -31.49
CA GLU A 167 -10.40 20.98 -32.21
C GLU A 167 -9.60 20.27 -33.30
N ARG A 168 -9.07 19.09 -33.04
CA ARG A 168 -8.34 18.29 -34.03
C ARG A 168 -9.23 17.90 -35.19
N ASP A 169 -10.48 17.55 -34.91
CA ASP A 169 -11.47 17.23 -35.91
C ASP A 169 -11.85 18.44 -36.78
N ALA A 170 -12.08 19.60 -36.11
CA ALA A 170 -12.42 20.84 -36.80
C ALA A 170 -11.29 21.39 -37.69
N ASN A 171 -10.02 21.05 -37.45
CA ASN A 171 -8.85 21.50 -38.17
C ASN A 171 -8.41 20.54 -39.30
N GLY A 172 -9.25 19.54 -39.65
CA GLY A 172 -9.02 18.63 -40.77
C GLY A 172 -8.94 19.33 -42.15
N GLU A 173 -8.54 18.61 -43.18
CA GLU A 173 -8.46 19.15 -44.55
C GLU A 173 -9.83 19.63 -45.03
N SER A 174 -9.91 20.87 -45.49
CA SER A 174 -11.14 21.55 -45.91
C SER A 174 -11.90 20.95 -47.07
N ARG A 175 -11.44 19.81 -47.64
CA ARG A 175 -12.02 19.17 -48.83
C ARG A 175 -12.27 17.67 -48.69
N SER A 176 -11.99 17.06 -47.56
CA SER A 176 -12.26 15.63 -47.28
C SER A 176 -12.68 15.47 -45.83
N PHE A 177 -13.42 14.40 -45.55
CA PHE A 177 -13.73 14.04 -44.16
C PHE A 177 -12.49 13.46 -43.48
N ASN A 178 -12.33 13.76 -42.20
CA ASN A 178 -11.18 13.34 -41.39
C ASN A 178 -11.32 11.88 -40.99
N THR A 179 -10.39 11.02 -41.43
CA THR A 179 -10.38 9.60 -41.06
C THR A 179 -9.53 9.28 -39.82
N SER A 180 -8.75 10.26 -39.30
CA SER A 180 -7.86 10.11 -38.16
C SER A 180 -8.41 10.77 -36.89
N VAL A 181 -9.70 10.60 -36.64
CA VAL A 181 -10.38 11.10 -35.45
C VAL A 181 -10.19 10.13 -34.27
N TYR A 182 -10.11 10.65 -33.05
CA TYR A 182 -10.07 9.83 -31.85
C TYR A 182 -11.35 9.00 -31.68
N THR A 183 -11.20 7.81 -31.12
CA THR A 183 -12.31 6.87 -30.91
C THR A 183 -12.92 6.95 -29.52
N SER A 184 -12.19 7.55 -28.54
CA SER A 184 -12.59 7.75 -27.14
C SER A 184 -11.85 8.93 -26.56
N LEU A 185 -12.25 9.40 -25.38
CA LEU A 185 -11.49 10.39 -24.60
C LEU A 185 -10.17 9.81 -24.12
N ASP A 186 -10.13 8.53 -23.70
CA ASP A 186 -8.89 7.85 -23.29
C ASP A 186 -7.83 7.91 -24.40
N ALA A 187 -8.24 7.70 -25.67
CA ALA A 187 -7.31 7.79 -26.80
C ALA A 187 -6.66 9.17 -26.93
N VAL A 188 -7.38 10.23 -26.60
CA VAL A 188 -6.85 11.61 -26.54
C VAL A 188 -5.88 11.79 -25.40
N GLU A 189 -6.27 11.33 -24.21
CA GLU A 189 -5.47 11.45 -23.00
C GLU A 189 -4.19 10.61 -23.09
N ILE A 190 -4.26 9.40 -23.62
CA ILE A 190 -3.09 8.56 -23.94
C ILE A 190 -2.15 9.30 -24.91
N ASP A 191 -2.66 9.93 -25.97
CA ASP A 191 -1.85 10.71 -26.92
C ASP A 191 -1.15 11.88 -26.22
N GLN A 192 -1.87 12.61 -25.37
CA GLN A 192 -1.34 13.76 -24.63
C GLN A 192 -0.29 13.31 -23.60
N ALA A 193 -0.61 12.30 -22.79
CA ALA A 193 0.28 11.77 -21.77
C ALA A 193 1.58 11.22 -22.37
N THR A 194 1.48 10.39 -23.42
CA THR A 194 2.65 9.83 -24.09
C THR A 194 3.48 10.87 -24.83
N ALA A 195 2.85 11.92 -25.38
CA ALA A 195 3.57 13.02 -26.01
C ALA A 195 4.37 13.86 -24.99
N ILE A 196 3.86 14.04 -23.76
CA ILE A 196 4.60 14.68 -22.68
C ILE A 196 5.73 13.77 -22.19
N ALA A 197 5.45 12.49 -21.94
CA ALA A 197 6.44 11.52 -21.52
C ALA A 197 7.60 11.38 -22.52
N ALA A 198 7.32 11.47 -23.82
CA ALA A 198 8.33 11.42 -24.88
C ALA A 198 9.30 12.63 -24.88
N LYS A 199 9.01 13.71 -24.15
CA LYS A 199 9.92 14.86 -23.98
C LYS A 199 11.00 14.63 -22.94
N GLY A 200 10.80 13.63 -22.05
CA GLY A 200 11.72 13.33 -20.96
C GLY A 200 11.95 14.56 -20.06
N ASP A 201 13.22 14.87 -19.81
CA ASP A 201 13.69 16.03 -19.04
C ASP A 201 13.31 17.39 -19.64
N GLN A 202 13.01 17.44 -20.95
CA GLN A 202 12.57 18.65 -21.67
C GLN A 202 11.10 19.00 -21.41
N ALA A 203 10.35 18.17 -20.70
CA ALA A 203 8.99 18.51 -20.30
C ALA A 203 9.00 19.68 -19.31
N THR A 204 8.17 20.69 -19.56
CA THR A 204 8.02 21.84 -18.68
C THR A 204 7.22 21.47 -17.42
N ASP A 205 7.35 22.25 -16.33
CA ASP A 205 6.57 22.02 -15.11
C ASP A 205 5.07 22.01 -15.35
N ALA A 206 4.58 22.86 -16.27
CA ALA A 206 3.17 22.87 -16.64
C ALA A 206 2.73 21.62 -17.41
N GLU A 207 3.64 21.01 -18.16
CA GLU A 207 3.39 19.73 -18.84
C GLU A 207 3.46 18.57 -17.87
N LEU A 208 4.37 18.59 -16.89
CA LEU A 208 4.41 17.60 -15.81
C LEU A 208 3.15 17.67 -14.94
N ASP A 209 2.71 18.87 -14.53
CA ASP A 209 1.44 19.08 -13.85
C ASP A 209 0.25 18.53 -14.65
N LYS A 210 0.23 18.78 -15.98
CA LYS A 210 -0.80 18.19 -16.86
C LYS A 210 -0.73 16.66 -16.90
N LEU A 211 0.47 16.08 -17.04
CA LEU A 211 0.67 14.62 -17.05
C LEU A 211 0.20 14.00 -15.72
N ASN A 212 0.56 14.64 -14.60
CA ASN A 212 0.13 14.22 -13.27
C ASN A 212 -1.40 14.20 -13.15
N ARG A 213 -2.08 15.24 -13.61
CA ARG A 213 -3.56 15.28 -13.61
C ARG A 213 -4.16 14.14 -14.44
N ILE A 214 -3.64 13.90 -15.65
CA ILE A 214 -4.14 12.84 -16.52
C ILE A 214 -3.92 11.47 -15.89
N LEU A 215 -2.71 11.17 -15.40
CA LEU A 215 -2.38 9.90 -14.76
C LEU A 215 -3.18 9.67 -13.47
N HIS A 216 -3.29 10.70 -12.62
CA HIS A 216 -4.06 10.62 -11.37
C HIS A 216 -5.53 10.36 -11.66
N ALA A 217 -6.09 11.08 -12.63
CA ALA A 217 -7.47 10.94 -13.06
C ALA A 217 -7.79 9.52 -13.49
N ASN A 218 -6.94 8.94 -14.31
CA ASN A 218 -7.15 7.67 -14.99
C ASN A 218 -6.38 6.49 -14.32
N SER A 219 -5.82 6.69 -13.11
CA SER A 219 -5.00 5.68 -12.44
C SER A 219 -5.72 4.34 -12.19
N LYS A 220 -7.05 4.34 -12.19
CA LYS A 220 -7.92 3.14 -12.01
C LYS A 220 -8.63 2.72 -13.28
N ASP A 221 -8.39 3.41 -14.39
CA ASP A 221 -8.96 3.09 -15.71
C ASP A 221 -8.00 2.18 -16.46
N SER A 222 -8.42 0.94 -16.71
CA SER A 222 -7.59 -0.07 -17.37
C SER A 222 -7.42 0.20 -18.87
N GLU A 223 -8.40 0.83 -19.57
CA GLU A 223 -8.27 1.18 -20.98
C GLU A 223 -7.19 2.26 -21.17
N PHE A 224 -7.25 3.31 -20.34
CA PHE A 224 -6.23 4.36 -20.37
C PHE A 224 -4.84 3.84 -19.94
N THR A 225 -4.73 3.17 -18.77
CA THR A 225 -3.43 2.78 -18.22
C THR A 225 -2.72 1.77 -19.10
N THR A 226 -3.42 0.75 -19.58
CA THR A 226 -2.86 -0.22 -20.54
C THR A 226 -2.43 0.48 -21.83
N GLY A 227 -3.28 1.34 -22.40
CA GLY A 227 -2.96 2.07 -23.62
C GLY A 227 -1.76 3.02 -23.48
N PHE A 228 -1.59 3.66 -22.32
CA PHE A 228 -0.45 4.52 -22.03
C PHE A 228 0.86 3.72 -22.02
N TYR A 229 0.93 2.63 -21.24
CA TYR A 229 2.14 1.82 -21.12
C TYR A 229 2.45 1.01 -22.38
N ASP A 230 1.44 0.46 -23.08
CA ASP A 230 1.64 -0.20 -24.35
C ASP A 230 2.24 0.74 -25.41
N LYS A 231 1.74 1.97 -25.46
CA LYS A 231 2.21 2.96 -26.42
C LYS A 231 3.60 3.49 -26.09
N LEU A 232 3.93 3.64 -24.82
CA LEU A 232 5.24 4.09 -24.37
C LEU A 232 6.28 2.96 -24.50
N GLY A 233 5.90 1.75 -24.12
CA GLY A 233 6.75 0.58 -24.07
C GLY A 233 7.65 0.54 -22.82
N PRO A 234 8.12 -0.65 -22.41
CA PRO A 234 8.88 -0.83 -21.15
C PRO A 234 10.13 0.03 -21.07
N HIS A 235 10.95 0.04 -22.12
CA HIS A 235 12.20 0.80 -22.17
C HIS A 235 11.96 2.30 -21.93
N LYS A 236 11.03 2.91 -22.70
CA LYS A 236 10.79 4.35 -22.59
C LYS A 236 10.10 4.74 -21.30
N THR A 237 9.33 3.83 -20.68
CA THR A 237 8.75 4.06 -19.37
C THR A 237 9.85 4.28 -18.34
N LEU A 238 10.87 3.41 -18.30
CA LEU A 238 11.99 3.55 -17.38
C LEU A 238 12.90 4.73 -17.76
N ASP A 239 13.21 4.90 -19.05
CA ASP A 239 14.05 5.99 -19.55
C ASP A 239 13.47 7.37 -19.22
N PHE A 240 12.17 7.54 -19.42
CA PHE A 240 11.45 8.76 -19.07
C PHE A 240 11.58 9.11 -17.59
N TYR A 241 11.27 8.14 -16.71
CA TYR A 241 11.33 8.37 -15.27
C TYR A 241 12.77 8.59 -14.79
N ALA A 242 13.74 7.77 -15.25
CA ALA A 242 15.15 7.92 -14.91
C ALA A 242 15.72 9.30 -15.24
N ASN A 243 15.39 9.83 -16.43
CA ASN A 243 15.87 11.15 -16.86
C ASN A 243 15.23 12.29 -16.04
N LEU A 244 13.99 12.15 -15.62
CA LEU A 244 13.33 13.16 -14.78
C LEU A 244 13.89 13.17 -13.36
N THR A 245 14.06 12.01 -12.74
CA THR A 245 14.54 11.91 -11.36
C THR A 245 16.00 12.34 -11.21
N ALA A 246 16.85 12.02 -12.18
CA ALA A 246 18.26 12.43 -12.18
C ALA A 246 18.48 13.96 -12.22
N GLN A 247 17.47 14.74 -12.56
CA GLN A 247 17.56 16.20 -12.65
C GLN A 247 16.62 16.92 -11.66
N ALA A 248 15.86 16.17 -10.86
CA ALA A 248 14.82 16.72 -10.01
C ALA A 248 15.35 17.39 -8.76
N ASP A 249 16.50 16.92 -8.24
CA ASP A 249 16.96 17.25 -6.89
C ASP A 249 17.87 18.50 -6.80
N GLU A 250 18.15 19.19 -7.91
CA GLU A 250 18.94 20.42 -7.88
C GLU A 250 18.31 21.51 -6.96
N GLU A 251 17.00 21.46 -6.71
CA GLU A 251 16.25 22.34 -5.78
C GLU A 251 15.10 21.53 -5.12
N PRO A 252 15.30 20.87 -3.95
CA PRO A 252 14.31 19.97 -3.32
C PRO A 252 12.93 20.58 -3.01
N ASP A 253 12.85 21.91 -2.82
CA ASP A 253 11.59 22.63 -2.60
C ASP A 253 10.98 23.19 -3.89
N SER A 254 11.61 22.96 -5.04
CA SER A 254 11.15 23.49 -6.32
C SER A 254 9.80 22.90 -6.72
N ARG A 255 9.08 23.65 -7.58
CA ARG A 255 7.85 23.14 -8.19
C ARG A 255 8.12 21.86 -8.97
N ARG A 256 9.22 21.83 -9.74
CA ARG A 256 9.60 20.67 -10.54
C ARG A 256 9.78 19.42 -9.70
N PHE A 257 10.49 19.51 -8.57
CA PHE A 257 10.69 18.40 -7.66
C PHE A 257 9.36 17.82 -7.16
N LYS A 258 8.42 18.69 -6.75
CA LYS A 258 7.07 18.27 -6.31
C LYS A 258 6.27 17.58 -7.42
N GLU A 259 6.37 18.09 -8.67
CA GLU A 259 5.74 17.45 -9.82
C GLU A 259 6.33 16.04 -10.10
N VAL A 260 7.64 15.86 -9.89
CA VAL A 260 8.29 14.56 -10.07
C VAL A 260 7.93 13.58 -8.93
N GLN A 261 7.82 14.07 -7.69
CA GLN A 261 7.30 13.26 -6.56
C GLN A 261 5.87 12.77 -6.81
N GLU A 262 5.00 13.65 -7.31
CA GLU A 262 3.63 13.29 -7.63
C GLU A 262 3.57 12.32 -8.83
N LEU A 263 4.45 12.53 -9.82
CA LEU A 263 4.57 11.62 -10.96
C LEU A 263 4.98 10.20 -10.54
N GLN A 264 5.90 10.07 -9.58
CA GLN A 264 6.32 8.78 -9.02
C GLN A 264 5.10 7.99 -8.51
N LYS A 265 4.25 8.62 -7.70
CA LYS A 265 3.02 7.99 -7.18
C LYS A 265 2.05 7.61 -8.28
N ASN A 266 1.82 8.54 -9.21
CA ASN A 266 0.88 8.34 -10.31
C ASN A 266 1.33 7.21 -11.25
N LEU A 267 2.63 7.11 -11.54
CA LEU A 267 3.19 6.00 -12.31
C LEU A 267 3.01 4.67 -11.58
N GLY A 268 3.29 4.61 -10.28
CA GLY A 268 3.10 3.39 -9.49
C GLY A 268 1.65 2.90 -9.52
N HIS A 269 0.70 3.76 -9.17
CA HIS A 269 -0.72 3.40 -9.15
C HIS A 269 -1.27 3.03 -10.53
N SER A 270 -0.87 3.75 -11.58
CA SER A 270 -1.32 3.45 -12.94
C SER A 270 -0.68 2.17 -13.50
N LEU A 271 0.59 1.88 -13.16
CA LEU A 271 1.25 0.64 -13.55
C LEU A 271 0.62 -0.57 -12.87
N ALA A 272 0.27 -0.46 -11.58
CA ALA A 272 -0.44 -1.51 -10.87
C ALA A 272 -1.78 -1.86 -11.55
N THR A 273 -2.56 -0.86 -11.93
CA THR A 273 -3.83 -1.08 -12.68
C THR A 273 -3.57 -1.70 -14.06
N ALA A 274 -2.55 -1.23 -14.78
CA ALA A 274 -2.24 -1.71 -16.13
C ALA A 274 -1.75 -3.17 -16.16
N THR A 275 -1.12 -3.64 -15.08
CA THR A 275 -0.54 -4.99 -14.96
C THR A 275 -1.46 -6.00 -14.28
N ASP A 276 -2.59 -5.56 -13.74
CA ASP A 276 -3.57 -6.40 -13.05
C ASP A 276 -4.33 -7.30 -14.06
N PRO A 277 -4.13 -8.64 -14.03
CA PRO A 277 -4.75 -9.57 -14.98
C PRO A 277 -6.28 -9.67 -14.82
N ASP A 278 -6.82 -9.25 -13.69
CA ASP A 278 -8.27 -9.21 -13.43
C ASP A 278 -8.96 -8.01 -14.12
N LYS A 279 -8.19 -7.04 -14.60
CA LYS A 279 -8.68 -5.91 -15.40
C LYS A 279 -8.70 -6.23 -16.90
N GLN A 280 -9.57 -5.53 -17.63
CA GLN A 280 -9.65 -5.63 -19.08
C GLN A 280 -9.76 -4.24 -19.72
N PRO A 281 -8.82 -3.85 -20.61
CA PRO A 281 -7.59 -4.57 -20.98
C PRO A 281 -6.53 -4.52 -19.87
N HIS A 282 -5.48 -5.34 -19.98
CA HIS A 282 -4.25 -5.28 -19.17
C HIS A 282 -3.02 -5.51 -20.05
N LEU A 283 -1.84 -5.17 -19.53
CA LEU A 283 -0.57 -5.38 -20.22
C LEU A 283 -0.28 -6.87 -20.41
N SER A 284 0.30 -7.21 -21.55
CA SER A 284 0.57 -8.60 -21.90
C SER A 284 1.76 -9.17 -21.12
N ASP A 285 1.81 -10.52 -20.99
CA ASP A 285 2.97 -11.23 -20.44
C ASP A 285 4.27 -10.89 -21.17
N ALA A 286 4.18 -10.62 -22.48
CA ALA A 286 5.33 -10.20 -23.28
C ALA A 286 5.85 -8.82 -22.86
N TRP A 287 4.96 -7.88 -22.54
CA TRP A 287 5.31 -6.57 -22.02
C TRP A 287 5.99 -6.70 -20.63
N ASN A 288 5.41 -7.52 -19.74
CA ASN A 288 5.95 -7.80 -18.41
C ASN A 288 7.35 -8.45 -18.50
N ALA A 289 7.53 -9.42 -19.42
CA ALA A 289 8.82 -10.06 -19.65
C ALA A 289 9.87 -9.07 -20.19
N GLU A 290 9.48 -8.17 -21.10
CA GLU A 290 10.37 -7.14 -21.60
C GLU A 290 10.77 -6.15 -20.51
N LEU A 291 9.84 -5.75 -19.62
CA LEU A 291 10.17 -4.89 -18.48
C LEU A 291 11.20 -5.56 -17.56
N ARG A 292 11.05 -6.84 -17.24
CA ARG A 292 12.06 -7.60 -16.48
C ARG A 292 13.42 -7.61 -17.17
N ALA A 293 13.45 -7.81 -18.49
CA ALA A 293 14.70 -7.75 -19.25
C ALA A 293 15.37 -6.37 -19.16
N GLN A 294 14.57 -5.28 -19.15
CA GLN A 294 15.08 -3.92 -18.95
C GLN A 294 15.65 -3.72 -17.53
N GLY A 295 15.18 -4.45 -16.53
CA GLY A 295 15.64 -4.37 -15.15
C GLY A 295 17.16 -4.56 -15.00
N ALA A 296 17.75 -5.45 -15.80
CA ALA A 296 19.19 -5.74 -15.83
C ALA A 296 19.99 -4.84 -16.80
N GLN A 297 19.34 -3.92 -17.53
CA GLN A 297 19.99 -2.98 -18.45
C GLN A 297 20.29 -1.65 -17.76
N LYS A 298 21.32 -0.93 -18.25
CA LYS A 298 21.67 0.40 -17.75
C LYS A 298 21.07 1.49 -18.62
N PHE A 299 20.58 2.54 -17.96
CA PHE A 299 19.98 3.73 -18.59
C PHE A 299 20.97 4.90 -18.49
N THR A 300 21.13 5.67 -19.56
CA THR A 300 22.00 6.85 -19.57
C THR A 300 21.19 8.06 -19.14
N VAL A 301 21.45 8.59 -17.95
CA VAL A 301 20.73 9.75 -17.37
C VAL A 301 21.59 11.00 -17.30
N SER A 302 22.89 10.91 -17.59
CA SER A 302 23.80 12.04 -17.63
C SER A 302 24.84 11.86 -18.71
N ASP A 303 24.97 12.85 -19.59
CA ASP A 303 26.00 12.94 -20.62
C ASP A 303 27.30 13.58 -20.12
N ASN A 304 27.45 13.80 -18.79
CA ASN A 304 28.64 14.41 -18.23
C ASN A 304 29.85 13.45 -18.40
N PRO A 305 30.83 13.77 -19.29
CA PRO A 305 31.94 12.86 -19.55
C PRO A 305 32.84 12.59 -18.33
N GLY A 306 32.70 13.43 -17.28
CA GLY A 306 33.47 13.29 -16.04
C GLY A 306 32.90 12.26 -15.08
N TYR A 307 31.58 12.09 -15.08
CA TYR A 307 30.88 11.19 -14.16
C TYR A 307 29.54 10.72 -14.77
N PRO A 308 29.56 9.76 -15.70
CA PRO A 308 28.33 9.21 -16.25
C PRO A 308 27.67 8.28 -15.20
N TYR A 309 26.56 8.71 -14.62
CA TYR A 309 25.72 7.79 -13.85
C TYR A 309 24.75 7.06 -14.80
N GLN A 310 24.69 5.75 -14.65
CA GLN A 310 23.85 4.86 -15.46
C GLN A 310 23.14 3.86 -14.54
N PRO A 311 21.98 4.20 -13.99
CA PRO A 311 21.23 3.28 -13.15
C PRO A 311 20.82 2.04 -13.93
N TYR A 312 20.77 0.91 -13.25
CA TYR A 312 20.07 -0.26 -13.75
C TYR A 312 18.56 -0.02 -13.79
N GLY A 313 17.88 -0.68 -14.72
CA GLY A 313 16.43 -0.56 -14.82
C GLY A 313 15.69 -0.90 -13.51
N TYR A 314 16.22 -1.83 -12.71
CA TYR A 314 15.63 -2.12 -11.40
C TYR A 314 15.82 -1.00 -10.38
N GLN A 315 16.92 -0.25 -10.41
CA GLN A 315 17.09 0.94 -9.57
C GLN A 315 16.05 2.02 -9.94
N VAL A 316 15.74 2.15 -11.22
CA VAL A 316 14.68 3.06 -11.71
C VAL A 316 13.28 2.54 -11.37
N LEU A 317 13.03 1.26 -11.65
CA LEU A 317 11.72 0.62 -11.41
C LEU A 317 11.37 0.57 -9.92
N GLY A 318 12.38 0.32 -9.06
CA GLY A 318 12.19 0.31 -7.60
C GLY A 318 11.58 1.60 -7.07
N GLY A 319 11.93 2.76 -7.65
CA GLY A 319 11.27 4.03 -7.31
C GLY A 319 9.77 4.03 -7.63
N ILE A 320 9.37 3.47 -8.76
CA ILE A 320 7.95 3.39 -9.20
C ILE A 320 7.17 2.36 -8.35
N LEU A 321 7.78 1.20 -8.05
CA LEU A 321 7.13 0.09 -7.35
C LEU A 321 6.74 0.42 -5.90
N ARG A 322 7.31 1.45 -5.28
CA ARG A 322 6.95 1.91 -3.93
C ARG A 322 5.50 2.33 -3.79
N TYR A 323 4.81 2.56 -4.91
CA TYR A 323 3.42 2.99 -4.94
C TYR A 323 2.58 2.06 -5.80
N GLY A 324 1.44 1.66 -5.30
CA GLY A 324 0.50 0.78 -5.99
C GLY A 324 0.44 -0.61 -5.39
N GLU A 325 -0.68 -1.26 -5.55
CA GLU A 325 -0.92 -2.65 -5.17
C GLU A 325 -0.82 -3.50 -6.43
N TYR A 326 0.25 -4.29 -6.54
CA TYR A 326 0.57 -5.08 -7.71
C TYR A 326 0.11 -6.53 -7.57
N ASP A 327 -0.41 -7.08 -8.66
CA ASP A 327 -0.71 -8.52 -8.73
C ASP A 327 0.57 -9.37 -8.68
N SER A 328 0.48 -10.57 -8.10
CA SER A 328 1.60 -11.50 -7.96
C SER A 328 2.19 -11.91 -9.30
N HIS A 329 1.38 -12.03 -10.34
CA HIS A 329 1.81 -12.36 -11.70
C HIS A 329 2.81 -11.33 -12.27
N PHE A 330 2.73 -10.09 -11.83
CA PHE A 330 3.65 -9.01 -12.24
C PHE A 330 4.84 -8.87 -11.29
N LEU A 331 4.59 -8.69 -9.96
CA LEU A 331 5.63 -8.28 -9.02
C LEU A 331 6.52 -9.44 -8.57
N THR A 332 5.96 -10.63 -8.32
CA THR A 332 6.75 -11.78 -7.84
C THR A 332 7.89 -12.15 -8.80
N PRO A 333 7.69 -12.27 -10.14
CA PRO A 333 8.80 -12.53 -11.06
C PRO A 333 9.85 -11.41 -11.13
N ILE A 334 9.48 -10.17 -10.86
CA ILE A 334 10.42 -9.03 -10.78
C ILE A 334 11.33 -9.20 -9.55
N ALA A 335 10.74 -9.46 -8.37
CA ALA A 335 11.48 -9.69 -7.13
C ALA A 335 12.42 -10.90 -7.25
N GLN A 336 11.95 -12.02 -7.80
CA GLN A 336 12.73 -13.23 -8.02
C GLN A 336 13.92 -12.99 -8.97
N HIS A 337 13.72 -12.26 -10.07
CA HIS A 337 14.80 -11.93 -11.00
C HIS A 337 15.82 -10.98 -10.37
N ALA A 338 15.38 -9.97 -9.61
CA ALA A 338 16.29 -9.06 -8.90
C ALA A 338 17.16 -9.81 -7.89
N VAL A 339 16.58 -10.76 -7.11
CA VAL A 339 17.34 -11.66 -6.22
C VAL A 339 18.33 -12.52 -7.00
N SER A 340 17.93 -13.07 -8.16
CA SER A 340 18.84 -13.88 -8.98
C SER A 340 20.06 -13.08 -9.45
N LEU A 341 19.89 -11.82 -9.85
CA LEU A 341 20.96 -10.92 -10.27
C LEU A 341 21.90 -10.59 -9.10
N GLU A 342 21.35 -10.29 -7.94
CA GLU A 342 22.12 -9.97 -6.75
C GLU A 342 22.85 -11.20 -6.19
N ALA A 343 22.24 -12.37 -6.19
CA ALA A 343 22.89 -13.62 -5.79
C ALA A 343 24.05 -14.00 -6.72
N GLU A 344 23.96 -13.68 -8.02
CA GLU A 344 25.09 -13.85 -8.97
C GLU A 344 26.24 -12.86 -8.69
N ASN A 345 25.91 -11.63 -8.34
CA ASN A 345 26.87 -10.57 -7.97
C ASN A 345 26.30 -9.73 -6.81
N PRO A 346 26.63 -10.05 -5.54
CA PRO A 346 26.13 -9.33 -4.36
C PRO A 346 26.41 -7.83 -4.37
N ASP A 347 27.46 -7.39 -5.03
CA ASP A 347 27.86 -5.98 -5.12
C ASP A 347 27.24 -5.22 -6.30
N ILE A 348 26.38 -5.85 -7.11
CA ILE A 348 25.88 -5.28 -8.38
C ILE A 348 25.27 -3.89 -8.21
N TRP A 349 24.53 -3.68 -7.12
CA TRP A 349 23.82 -2.41 -6.88
C TRP A 349 24.74 -1.36 -6.27
N ILE A 350 25.56 -1.73 -5.29
CA ILE A 350 26.50 -0.82 -4.64
C ILE A 350 27.61 -0.36 -5.61
N GLU A 351 28.10 -1.24 -6.48
CA GLU A 351 29.05 -0.89 -7.54
C GLU A 351 28.48 0.13 -8.54
N ASN A 352 27.16 0.20 -8.65
CA ASN A 352 26.45 1.11 -9.55
C ASN A 352 25.75 2.27 -8.80
N SER A 353 26.16 2.55 -7.57
CA SER A 353 25.71 3.71 -6.81
C SER A 353 26.52 4.96 -7.23
N PRO A 354 25.93 6.17 -7.26
CA PRO A 354 26.65 7.43 -7.55
C PRO A 354 27.58 7.88 -6.42
N ARG A 355 27.79 7.06 -5.39
CA ARG A 355 28.67 7.33 -4.25
C ARG A 355 30.05 7.74 -4.76
N GLY A 356 30.47 8.94 -4.39
CA GLY A 356 31.72 9.48 -4.85
C GLY A 356 31.62 10.41 -6.06
N SER A 357 30.48 10.61 -6.64
CA SER A 357 30.17 11.69 -7.58
C SER A 357 30.25 13.05 -6.88
N LEU A 358 30.54 14.11 -7.65
CA LEU A 358 30.41 15.48 -7.16
C LEU A 358 28.95 15.98 -7.18
N ASN A 359 28.03 15.16 -7.69
CA ASN A 359 26.59 15.36 -7.69
C ASN A 359 25.97 14.49 -6.60
N GLU A 360 25.80 15.03 -5.43
CA GLU A 360 25.10 14.40 -4.31
C GLU A 360 23.57 14.43 -4.49
N ASP A 361 23.09 15.13 -5.54
CA ASP A 361 21.68 15.45 -5.79
C ASP A 361 20.99 14.51 -6.78
N ILE A 362 21.54 13.30 -7.05
CA ILE A 362 20.91 12.31 -7.93
C ILE A 362 20.08 11.34 -7.10
N THR A 363 18.81 11.19 -7.45
CA THR A 363 17.93 10.20 -6.82
C THR A 363 17.15 9.42 -7.87
N SER A 364 16.83 8.14 -7.60
CA SER A 364 15.79 7.38 -8.30
C SER A 364 14.49 7.32 -7.51
N ASN A 365 14.49 7.86 -6.28
CA ASN A 365 13.36 7.91 -5.37
C ASN A 365 13.13 9.34 -4.83
N PRO A 366 12.50 10.23 -5.60
CA PRO A 366 12.25 11.60 -5.17
C PRO A 366 11.28 11.75 -4.00
N SER A 367 10.65 10.67 -3.52
CA SER A 367 9.78 10.72 -2.33
C SER A 367 10.50 11.16 -1.06
N GLY A 368 11.82 10.94 -0.98
CA GLY A 368 12.65 11.20 0.19
C GLY A 368 12.37 10.24 1.36
N LYS A 369 11.60 9.17 1.13
CA LYS A 369 11.30 8.14 2.12
C LYS A 369 11.95 6.82 1.73
N GLY A 370 12.59 6.14 2.69
CA GLY A 370 13.19 4.84 2.45
C GLY A 370 14.36 4.87 1.46
N GLY A 371 15.24 5.87 1.54
CA GLY A 371 16.47 6.01 0.75
C GLY A 371 16.31 6.69 -0.61
N ASP A 372 17.42 6.81 -1.34
CA ASP A 372 17.53 7.52 -2.62
C ASP A 372 17.18 6.64 -3.84
N GLY A 373 16.90 5.35 -3.64
CA GLY A 373 16.52 4.40 -4.70
C GLY A 373 17.72 3.74 -5.43
N PHE A 374 18.91 3.76 -4.86
CA PHE A 374 20.07 3.06 -5.42
C PHE A 374 20.09 1.57 -5.08
N ASP A 375 19.43 1.18 -3.99
CA ASP A 375 19.13 -0.22 -3.70
C ASP A 375 17.74 -0.58 -4.25
N PRO A 376 17.66 -1.30 -5.39
CA PRO A 376 16.39 -1.68 -5.95
C PRO A 376 15.62 -2.66 -5.06
N MET A 377 16.31 -3.41 -4.19
CA MET A 377 15.66 -4.36 -3.29
C MET A 377 14.77 -3.62 -2.29
N THR A 378 15.21 -2.48 -1.76
CA THR A 378 14.38 -1.62 -0.91
C THR A 378 13.06 -1.25 -1.61
N GLY A 379 13.12 -0.74 -2.84
CA GLY A 379 11.91 -0.36 -3.59
C GLY A 379 11.00 -1.54 -3.97
N ILE A 380 11.57 -2.71 -4.27
CA ILE A 380 10.83 -3.94 -4.56
C ILE A 380 10.14 -4.47 -3.30
N LEU A 381 10.84 -4.49 -2.16
CA LEU A 381 10.29 -4.92 -0.87
C LEU A 381 9.17 -3.99 -0.40
N GLU A 382 9.31 -2.67 -0.56
CA GLU A 382 8.22 -1.71 -0.33
C GLU A 382 7.00 -1.98 -1.24
N GLY A 383 7.24 -2.28 -2.51
CA GLY A 383 6.18 -2.70 -3.43
C GLY A 383 5.47 -3.98 -2.98
N LEU A 384 6.21 -4.95 -2.46
CA LEU A 384 5.65 -6.16 -1.83
C LEU A 384 4.88 -5.81 -0.56
N GLY A 385 5.35 -4.88 0.26
CA GLY A 385 4.66 -4.39 1.45
C GLY A 385 3.27 -3.81 1.17
N HIS A 386 3.06 -3.22 -0.01
CA HIS A 386 1.75 -2.75 -0.46
C HIS A 386 0.95 -3.81 -1.24
N SER A 387 1.53 -4.97 -1.55
CA SER A 387 0.98 -5.99 -2.45
C SER A 387 0.91 -7.36 -1.76
N PRO A 388 -0.04 -7.58 -0.83
CA PRO A 388 -0.05 -8.75 0.05
C PRO A 388 -0.09 -10.08 -0.69
N GLY A 389 -0.82 -10.18 -1.80
CA GLY A 389 -0.85 -11.40 -2.61
C GLY A 389 0.51 -11.71 -3.25
N ALA A 390 1.19 -10.69 -3.77
CA ALA A 390 2.53 -10.84 -4.34
C ALA A 390 3.57 -11.15 -3.26
N ALA A 391 3.45 -10.56 -2.08
CA ALA A 391 4.32 -10.83 -0.94
C ALA A 391 4.15 -12.26 -0.41
N GLU A 392 2.91 -12.75 -0.24
CA GLU A 392 2.63 -14.14 0.13
C GLU A 392 3.28 -15.10 -0.88
N ASP A 393 3.00 -14.93 -2.19
CA ASP A 393 3.54 -15.79 -3.25
C ASP A 393 5.08 -15.75 -3.32
N PHE A 394 5.68 -14.58 -3.05
CA PHE A 394 7.13 -14.45 -3.05
C PHE A 394 7.79 -15.19 -1.88
N PHE A 395 7.35 -14.96 -0.65
CA PHE A 395 8.00 -15.55 0.53
C PHE A 395 7.63 -17.01 0.80
N THR A 396 6.49 -17.50 0.28
CA THR A 396 6.04 -18.89 0.48
C THR A 396 6.27 -19.78 -0.74
N GLY A 397 6.63 -19.19 -1.89
CA GLY A 397 6.91 -19.91 -3.12
C GLY A 397 8.32 -20.49 -3.17
N ASP A 398 8.53 -21.38 -4.14
CA ASP A 398 9.85 -21.94 -4.43
C ASP A 398 10.81 -20.86 -4.94
N VAL A 399 12.10 -20.98 -4.61
CA VAL A 399 13.14 -20.09 -5.16
C VAL A 399 13.34 -20.41 -6.64
N VAL A 400 13.19 -19.37 -7.49
CA VAL A 400 13.28 -19.50 -8.95
C VAL A 400 14.51 -18.77 -9.47
N ALA A 401 15.34 -19.49 -10.22
CA ALA A 401 16.50 -18.92 -10.89
C ALA A 401 16.10 -18.27 -12.22
N TYR A 402 16.71 -17.12 -12.51
CA TYR A 402 16.53 -16.39 -13.77
C TYR A 402 17.85 -16.15 -14.47
N HIS A 403 17.81 -16.18 -15.80
CA HIS A 403 18.87 -15.62 -16.63
C HIS A 403 18.87 -14.09 -16.55
N ARG A 404 20.01 -13.47 -16.85
CA ARG A 404 20.15 -11.99 -16.82
C ARG A 404 19.16 -11.26 -17.74
N ASP A 405 18.60 -11.92 -18.75
CA ASP A 405 17.59 -11.37 -19.66
C ASP A 405 16.15 -11.45 -19.12
N GLY A 406 15.97 -11.87 -17.89
CA GLY A 406 14.67 -11.97 -17.23
C GLY A 406 13.88 -13.22 -17.59
N THR A 407 14.45 -14.16 -18.33
CA THR A 407 13.83 -15.46 -18.59
C THR A 407 14.14 -16.44 -17.48
N VAL A 408 13.17 -17.30 -17.13
CA VAL A 408 13.34 -18.35 -16.12
C VAL A 408 14.43 -19.33 -16.57
N ASP A 409 15.33 -19.71 -15.65
CA ASP A 409 16.26 -20.83 -15.81
C ASP A 409 15.72 -22.09 -15.12
N PRO A 410 15.05 -23.00 -15.83
CA PRO A 410 14.37 -24.16 -15.21
C PRO A 410 15.32 -25.18 -14.58
N GLY A 411 16.62 -25.08 -14.82
CA GLY A 411 17.65 -25.99 -14.32
C GLY A 411 18.67 -25.28 -13.43
N GLY A 412 18.48 -23.99 -13.20
CA GLY A 412 19.38 -23.16 -12.39
C GLY A 412 19.01 -23.24 -10.90
N ASP A 413 20.05 -23.12 -10.07
CA ASP A 413 19.90 -22.90 -8.62
C ASP A 413 20.33 -21.45 -8.31
N VAL A 414 19.60 -20.77 -7.43
CA VAL A 414 20.03 -19.47 -6.90
C VAL A 414 21.08 -19.70 -5.82
N ARG A 415 22.29 -19.18 -6.03
CA ARG A 415 23.43 -19.37 -5.13
C ARG A 415 24.10 -18.04 -4.85
N VAL A 416 24.31 -17.75 -3.59
CA VAL A 416 25.00 -16.54 -3.14
C VAL A 416 26.36 -16.89 -2.53
N ASP A 417 27.35 -16.00 -2.71
CA ASP A 417 28.68 -16.12 -2.13
C ASP A 417 29.02 -14.81 -1.39
N HIS A 418 28.95 -14.86 -0.07
CA HIS A 418 29.34 -13.74 0.82
C HIS A 418 30.81 -13.82 1.25
N GLY A 419 31.65 -14.58 0.51
CA GLY A 419 33.11 -14.67 0.74
C GLY A 419 33.57 -15.98 1.43
N ASP A 420 32.64 -16.83 1.84
CA ASP A 420 32.87 -18.16 2.45
C ASP A 420 32.54 -19.32 1.52
N GLY A 421 32.15 -19.04 0.28
CA GLY A 421 31.81 -19.99 -0.77
C GLY A 421 30.31 -19.99 -1.08
N LYS A 422 29.96 -20.47 -2.28
CA LYS A 422 28.58 -20.48 -2.76
C LYS A 422 27.67 -21.35 -1.92
N LYS A 423 26.61 -20.78 -1.39
CA LYS A 423 25.53 -21.44 -0.66
C LYS A 423 24.25 -21.42 -1.50
N ASP A 424 23.48 -22.52 -1.49
CA ASP A 424 22.16 -22.55 -2.12
C ASP A 424 21.17 -21.73 -1.28
N VAL A 425 20.35 -20.90 -1.93
CA VAL A 425 19.28 -20.12 -1.30
C VAL A 425 18.08 -21.06 -1.09
N GLY A 426 17.75 -21.37 0.16
CA GLY A 426 16.67 -22.29 0.53
C GLY A 426 15.28 -21.66 0.44
N SER A 427 15.16 -20.38 0.84
CA SER A 427 13.95 -19.58 0.77
C SER A 427 14.33 -18.09 0.62
N TYR A 428 13.38 -17.26 0.20
CA TYR A 428 13.61 -15.81 0.15
C TYR A 428 13.71 -15.21 1.55
N LEU A 429 13.03 -15.78 2.56
CA LEU A 429 13.25 -15.39 3.95
C LEU A 429 14.70 -15.65 4.37
N ASP A 430 15.27 -16.84 4.10
CA ASP A 430 16.66 -17.15 4.41
C ASP A 430 17.66 -16.25 3.68
N TYR A 431 17.35 -15.91 2.42
CA TYR A 431 18.17 -15.00 1.62
C TYR A 431 18.31 -13.60 2.26
N PHE A 432 17.18 -12.99 2.66
CA PHE A 432 17.19 -11.65 3.24
C PHE A 432 17.62 -11.62 4.71
N THR A 433 17.53 -12.73 5.42
CA THR A 433 17.94 -12.86 6.83
C THR A 433 19.25 -13.59 7.01
N ASP A 434 20.06 -13.74 5.95
CA ASP A 434 21.42 -14.28 6.06
C ASP A 434 22.29 -13.28 6.85
N PRO A 435 22.94 -13.69 7.96
CA PRO A 435 23.77 -12.80 8.76
C PRO A 435 24.99 -12.26 8.02
N ASP A 436 25.40 -12.93 6.95
CA ASP A 436 26.55 -12.51 6.12
C ASP A 436 26.11 -11.56 4.97
N ARG A 437 24.82 -11.22 4.86
CA ARG A 437 24.32 -10.29 3.86
C ARG A 437 24.64 -8.85 4.22
N ASP A 438 25.34 -8.15 3.35
CA ASP A 438 25.56 -6.70 3.44
C ASP A 438 24.38 -5.95 2.82
N TRP A 439 23.67 -5.15 3.61
CA TRP A 439 22.65 -4.25 3.10
C TRP A 439 23.28 -3.01 2.46
N VAL A 440 22.83 -2.67 1.27
CA VAL A 440 23.35 -1.54 0.50
C VAL A 440 22.91 -0.23 1.16
N PRO A 441 23.85 0.70 1.49
CA PRO A 441 23.45 2.04 1.92
C PRO A 441 22.75 2.77 0.78
N ASP A 442 21.45 2.99 0.90
CA ASP A 442 20.60 3.59 -0.13
C ASP A 442 20.68 5.12 -0.09
N THR A 443 21.91 5.66 -0.30
CA THR A 443 22.16 7.10 -0.36
C THR A 443 23.36 7.43 -1.23
N ALA A 444 23.35 8.62 -1.85
CA ALA A 444 24.49 9.23 -2.51
C ALA A 444 25.47 9.89 -1.52
N ASP A 445 25.02 10.22 -0.30
CA ASP A 445 25.84 10.88 0.71
C ASP A 445 27.03 10.02 1.14
N ARG A 446 28.15 10.67 1.40
CA ARG A 446 29.41 10.05 1.84
C ARG A 446 29.62 10.11 3.34
N ASP A 447 28.80 10.85 4.04
CA ASP A 447 28.87 10.90 5.49
C ASP A 447 28.64 9.49 6.06
N LEU A 448 29.47 9.09 7.00
CA LEU A 448 29.42 7.74 7.57
C LEU A 448 28.15 7.53 8.41
N GLU A 449 27.66 8.59 9.04
CA GLU A 449 26.45 8.53 9.85
C GLU A 449 25.21 8.41 8.95
N GLU A 450 25.11 9.23 7.89
CA GLU A 450 24.03 9.15 6.91
C GLU A 450 24.09 7.83 6.12
N SER A 451 25.28 7.35 5.75
CA SER A 451 25.41 6.03 5.14
C SER A 451 24.95 4.90 6.06
N ALA A 452 25.25 4.96 7.36
CA ALA A 452 24.80 3.96 8.33
C ALA A 452 23.27 4.00 8.52
N LYS A 453 22.65 5.18 8.52
CA LYS A 453 21.19 5.33 8.53
C LYS A 453 20.59 4.76 7.24
N ALA A 454 21.20 5.01 6.10
CA ALA A 454 20.70 4.56 4.81
C ALA A 454 20.75 3.03 4.61
N THR A 455 21.57 2.30 5.37
CA THR A 455 21.53 0.82 5.38
C THR A 455 20.29 0.26 6.08
N GLN A 456 19.55 1.07 6.84
CA GLN A 456 18.38 0.64 7.58
C GLN A 456 17.13 0.51 6.70
N HIS A 457 17.08 1.21 5.56
CA HIS A 457 15.90 1.23 4.70
C HIS A 457 15.54 -0.14 4.07
N GLY A 458 16.55 -0.95 3.72
CA GLY A 458 16.31 -2.28 3.17
C GLY A 458 15.67 -3.25 4.18
N PRO A 459 16.23 -3.39 5.41
CA PRO A 459 15.61 -4.17 6.48
C PRO A 459 14.21 -3.71 6.88
N ASP A 460 13.97 -2.40 6.96
CA ASP A 460 12.66 -1.82 7.21
C ASP A 460 11.63 -2.26 6.14
N ALA A 461 11.99 -2.08 4.86
CA ALA A 461 11.16 -2.54 3.75
C ALA A 461 10.94 -4.07 3.75
N LEU A 462 11.91 -4.87 4.23
CA LEU A 462 11.72 -6.31 4.44
C LEU A 462 10.64 -6.57 5.50
N GLY A 463 10.65 -5.84 6.59
CA GLY A 463 9.62 -5.88 7.62
C GLY A 463 8.23 -5.63 7.02
N HIS A 464 8.06 -4.54 6.27
CA HIS A 464 6.81 -4.20 5.58
C HIS A 464 6.33 -5.33 4.63
N ALA A 465 7.23 -5.91 3.85
CA ALA A 465 6.91 -7.01 2.94
C ALA A 465 6.47 -8.28 3.69
N LEU A 466 7.10 -8.61 4.82
CA LEU A 466 6.71 -9.75 5.66
C LEU A 466 5.37 -9.51 6.38
N GLU A 467 5.09 -8.28 6.84
CA GLU A 467 3.76 -7.93 7.36
C GLU A 467 2.67 -8.19 6.32
N ALA A 468 2.84 -7.69 5.11
CA ALA A 468 1.88 -7.90 4.04
C ALA A 468 1.72 -9.38 3.68
N ALA A 469 2.85 -10.11 3.58
CA ALA A 469 2.86 -11.54 3.26
C ALA A 469 2.13 -12.40 4.30
N THR A 470 2.17 -12.01 5.57
CA THR A 470 1.58 -12.80 6.68
C THR A 470 0.17 -12.37 7.04
N SER A 471 -0.21 -11.11 6.79
CA SER A 471 -1.50 -10.54 7.19
C SER A 471 -2.56 -10.59 6.09
N GLY A 472 -2.16 -10.64 4.81
CA GLY A 472 -3.05 -10.55 3.66
C GLY A 472 -3.62 -9.15 3.40
N VAL A 473 -3.05 -8.11 4.04
CA VAL A 473 -3.32 -6.68 3.79
C VAL A 473 -2.01 -5.93 3.64
N ALA A 474 -2.03 -4.76 3.00
CA ALA A 474 -0.85 -3.88 2.94
C ALA A 474 -0.38 -3.51 4.37
N TYR A 475 0.93 -3.32 4.56
CA TYR A 475 1.49 -3.03 5.89
C TYR A 475 0.93 -1.73 6.49
N ASP A 476 0.61 -0.75 5.66
CA ASP A 476 0.01 0.54 6.02
C ASP A 476 -1.53 0.52 6.10
N TYR A 477 -2.14 -0.67 6.10
CA TYR A 477 -3.60 -0.81 6.24
C TYR A 477 -4.06 -0.43 7.64
N GLU A 478 -4.85 0.65 7.74
CA GLU A 478 -5.35 1.21 9.01
C GLU A 478 -6.60 0.52 9.56
N GLY A 479 -7.22 -0.40 8.79
CA GLY A 479 -8.44 -1.07 9.21
C GLY A 479 -8.21 -2.15 10.27
N SER A 480 -9.27 -2.43 11.03
CA SER A 480 -9.31 -3.52 12.01
C SER A 480 -9.94 -4.82 11.49
N ASP A 481 -10.55 -4.79 10.30
CA ASP A 481 -11.19 -5.96 9.68
C ASP A 481 -10.15 -6.73 8.86
N MET A 482 -9.61 -7.79 9.47
CA MET A 482 -8.55 -8.59 8.88
C MET A 482 -9.09 -9.80 8.13
N PRO A 483 -8.53 -10.16 6.97
CA PRO A 483 -8.84 -11.40 6.30
C PRO A 483 -8.41 -12.60 7.16
N LYS A 484 -9.04 -13.77 6.94
CA LYS A 484 -8.61 -14.99 7.62
C LYS A 484 -7.26 -15.46 7.06
N HIS A 485 -6.35 -15.78 7.96
CA HIS A 485 -5.03 -16.27 7.58
C HIS A 485 -5.12 -17.54 6.73
N SER A 486 -4.35 -17.60 5.64
CA SER A 486 -4.16 -18.75 4.80
C SER A 486 -3.21 -19.77 5.47
N GLN A 487 -3.13 -21.01 4.95
CA GLN A 487 -2.16 -21.98 5.44
C GLN A 487 -0.72 -21.56 5.10
N ALA A 488 -0.51 -20.89 3.98
CA ALA A 488 0.79 -20.40 3.56
C ALA A 488 1.28 -19.26 4.48
N GLN A 489 0.40 -18.29 4.77
CA GLN A 489 0.67 -17.21 5.72
C GLN A 489 1.03 -17.74 7.12
N ALA A 490 0.24 -18.68 7.63
CA ALA A 490 0.49 -19.30 8.93
C ALA A 490 1.81 -20.10 8.96
N GLY A 491 2.17 -20.75 7.85
CA GLY A 491 3.47 -21.42 7.67
C GLY A 491 4.62 -20.42 7.72
N LEU A 492 4.51 -19.32 6.98
CA LEU A 492 5.53 -18.26 6.98
C LEU A 492 5.73 -17.63 8.36
N VAL A 493 4.66 -17.43 9.13
CA VAL A 493 4.78 -16.94 10.53
C VAL A 493 5.51 -17.93 11.41
N ASN A 494 5.28 -19.26 11.24
CA ASN A 494 6.07 -20.27 11.96
C ASN A 494 7.56 -20.14 11.62
N ASP A 495 7.90 -20.00 10.34
CA ASP A 495 9.28 -19.87 9.88
C ASP A 495 9.95 -18.59 10.43
N ILE A 496 9.22 -17.47 10.47
CA ILE A 496 9.65 -16.21 11.06
C ILE A 496 9.94 -16.38 12.57
N VAL A 497 9.00 -16.97 13.32
CA VAL A 497 9.17 -17.19 14.76
C VAL A 497 10.31 -18.16 15.05
N GLU A 498 10.50 -19.23 14.27
CA GLU A 498 11.62 -20.13 14.39
C GLU A 498 12.97 -19.44 14.04
N LYS A 499 12.98 -18.58 13.03
CA LYS A 499 14.18 -17.82 12.60
C LYS A 499 14.64 -16.87 13.69
N PHE A 500 13.78 -15.99 14.16
CA PHE A 500 14.14 -14.93 15.11
C PHE A 500 14.11 -15.38 16.58
N GLY A 501 13.30 -16.38 16.93
CA GLY A 501 13.29 -17.02 18.25
C GLY A 501 14.26 -18.18 18.39
N GLY A 502 14.92 -18.61 17.30
CA GLY A 502 15.91 -19.66 17.28
C GLY A 502 17.31 -19.22 17.70
N GLN A 503 18.27 -20.18 17.62
CA GLN A 503 19.65 -19.90 17.98
C GLN A 503 20.27 -18.87 17.01
N GLY A 504 20.75 -17.74 17.53
CA GLY A 504 21.36 -16.64 16.76
C GLY A 504 20.35 -15.66 16.17
N GLY A 505 19.04 -15.91 16.28
CA GLY A 505 17.99 -15.01 15.76
C GLY A 505 18.01 -13.64 16.43
N GLY A 506 18.22 -13.60 17.74
CA GLY A 506 18.34 -12.34 18.49
C GLY A 506 19.49 -11.47 18.06
N GLU A 507 20.61 -12.04 17.62
CA GLU A 507 21.77 -11.27 17.12
C GLU A 507 21.44 -10.51 15.81
N LEU A 508 20.43 -10.98 15.04
CA LEU A 508 19.98 -10.32 13.82
C LEU A 508 19.21 -9.01 14.10
N VAL A 509 18.50 -8.93 15.20
CA VAL A 509 17.60 -7.80 15.54
C VAL A 509 18.05 -7.00 16.78
N ASN A 510 18.90 -7.59 17.67
CA ASN A 510 19.36 -6.95 18.91
C ASN A 510 20.86 -7.10 19.16
N GLY A 511 21.69 -7.20 18.11
CA GLY A 511 23.14 -7.34 18.24
C GLY A 511 23.79 -6.12 18.90
N LYS A 512 24.75 -6.34 19.84
CA LYS A 512 25.42 -5.30 20.61
C LYS A 512 26.25 -4.30 19.80
N ASP A 513 26.69 -4.70 18.60
CA ASP A 513 27.52 -3.88 17.70
C ASP A 513 26.71 -3.30 16.51
N GLY A 514 25.37 -3.29 16.62
CA GLY A 514 24.42 -2.98 15.57
C GLY A 514 23.88 -4.25 14.91
N ALA A 515 22.57 -4.45 14.97
CA ALA A 515 21.92 -5.60 14.36
C ALA A 515 21.51 -5.28 12.91
N PRO A 516 21.83 -6.14 11.93
CA PRO A 516 21.55 -5.84 10.53
C PRO A 516 20.05 -5.71 10.21
N LEU A 517 19.18 -6.34 11.01
CA LEU A 517 17.73 -6.35 10.84
C LEU A 517 16.98 -5.63 11.98
N GLU A 518 17.69 -4.80 12.76
CA GLU A 518 17.08 -4.00 13.83
C GLU A 518 15.85 -3.19 13.36
N PRO A 519 15.88 -2.54 12.16
CA PRO A 519 14.76 -1.71 11.70
C PRO A 519 13.43 -2.43 11.47
N MET A 520 13.43 -3.76 11.33
CA MET A 520 12.19 -4.52 11.12
C MET A 520 11.52 -5.05 12.41
N ARG A 521 12.00 -4.65 13.59
CA ARG A 521 11.46 -5.16 14.87
C ARG A 521 10.00 -4.77 15.10
N ASP A 522 9.62 -3.57 14.75
CA ASP A 522 8.22 -3.12 14.79
C ASP A 522 7.33 -4.01 13.92
N SER A 523 7.73 -4.28 12.68
CA SER A 523 7.04 -5.18 11.77
C SER A 523 6.91 -6.60 12.31
N LEU A 524 7.95 -7.14 12.94
CA LEU A 524 7.89 -8.44 13.62
C LEU A 524 6.88 -8.41 14.78
N GLY A 525 6.83 -7.30 15.52
CA GLY A 525 5.82 -7.06 16.55
C GLY A 525 4.40 -6.99 16.00
N HIS A 526 4.21 -6.35 14.86
CA HIS A 526 2.94 -6.28 14.14
C HIS A 526 2.47 -7.66 13.67
N ILE A 527 3.38 -8.49 13.17
CA ILE A 527 3.09 -9.90 12.82
C ILE A 527 2.63 -10.67 14.05
N ALA A 528 3.34 -10.56 15.18
CA ALA A 528 2.93 -11.19 16.44
C ALA A 528 1.55 -10.73 16.91
N ALA A 529 1.26 -9.44 16.81
CA ALA A 529 -0.03 -8.85 17.19
C ALA A 529 -1.18 -9.37 16.31
N ASN A 530 -0.97 -9.54 15.01
CA ASN A 530 -1.94 -10.11 14.07
C ASN A 530 -2.19 -11.62 14.34
N TYR A 531 -1.21 -12.34 14.87
CA TYR A 531 -1.28 -13.77 15.22
C TYR A 531 -1.40 -14.03 16.72
N MET A 532 -2.00 -13.10 17.47
CA MET A 532 -2.07 -13.16 18.92
C MET A 532 -2.72 -14.45 19.47
N GLY A 533 -3.67 -15.03 18.74
CA GLY A 533 -4.24 -16.33 19.10
C GLY A 533 -3.21 -17.46 19.07
N ASP A 534 -2.36 -17.50 18.03
CA ASP A 534 -1.29 -18.48 17.87
C ASP A 534 -0.15 -18.21 18.86
N VAL A 535 0.21 -16.95 19.09
CA VAL A 535 1.20 -16.54 20.11
C VAL A 535 0.77 -17.02 21.48
N GLN A 536 -0.49 -16.79 21.88
CA GLN A 536 -0.98 -17.27 23.17
C GLN A 536 -1.08 -18.80 23.27
N ARG A 537 -1.37 -19.51 22.16
CA ARG A 537 -1.23 -20.98 22.09
C ARG A 537 0.22 -21.40 22.32
N GLY A 538 1.16 -20.79 21.61
CA GLY A 538 2.59 -21.10 21.71
C GLY A 538 3.08 -20.97 23.15
N VAL A 539 2.86 -19.85 23.81
CA VAL A 539 3.36 -19.63 25.18
C VAL A 539 2.66 -20.50 26.24
N SER A 540 1.37 -20.83 26.08
CA SER A 540 0.59 -21.60 27.06
C SER A 540 0.58 -23.11 26.77
N GLY A 541 0.65 -23.52 25.51
CA GLY A 541 0.42 -24.87 25.04
C GLY A 541 -1.06 -25.29 25.06
N ASP A 542 -1.99 -24.32 25.05
CA ASP A 542 -3.43 -24.60 24.94
C ASP A 542 -3.92 -24.47 23.49
N ASP A 543 -3.99 -25.59 22.80
CA ASP A 543 -4.43 -25.69 21.41
C ASP A 543 -5.92 -25.34 21.20
N ASN A 544 -6.71 -25.16 22.28
CA ASN A 544 -8.13 -24.82 22.18
C ASN A 544 -8.40 -23.31 22.08
N LEU A 545 -7.39 -22.47 22.25
CA LEU A 545 -7.55 -21.04 22.07
C LEU A 545 -7.95 -20.74 20.61
N PRO A 546 -8.86 -19.80 20.35
CA PRO A 546 -9.28 -19.46 18.98
C PRO A 546 -8.15 -18.83 18.19
N VAL A 547 -8.07 -19.15 16.89
CA VAL A 547 -7.15 -18.52 15.94
C VAL A 547 -7.93 -17.96 14.75
N HIS A 548 -7.38 -16.98 14.04
CA HIS A 548 -8.05 -16.31 12.94
C HIS A 548 -7.71 -16.93 11.59
N GLY A 549 -8.31 -18.05 11.25
CA GLY A 549 -8.03 -18.79 10.02
C GLY A 549 -7.17 -20.04 10.27
N ALA A 550 -6.10 -20.23 9.49
CA ALA A 550 -5.14 -21.29 9.68
C ALA A 550 -4.25 -21.01 10.91
N SER A 551 -3.80 -22.05 11.61
CA SER A 551 -2.90 -21.91 12.77
C SER A 551 -1.44 -22.02 12.36
N ALA A 552 -0.60 -21.14 12.91
CA ALA A 552 0.85 -21.19 12.72
C ALA A 552 1.56 -22.31 13.51
N ASN A 553 0.90 -22.91 14.50
CA ASN A 553 1.44 -24.02 15.31
C ASN A 553 2.81 -23.74 15.94
N LEU A 554 2.96 -22.59 16.58
CA LEU A 554 4.21 -22.06 17.08
C LEU A 554 4.81 -22.90 18.22
N ASP A 555 6.12 -23.16 18.17
CA ASP A 555 6.86 -23.80 19.27
C ASP A 555 6.97 -22.87 20.47
N ARG A 556 6.81 -23.41 21.68
CA ARG A 556 6.82 -22.63 22.93
C ARG A 556 8.14 -21.88 23.13
N ALA A 557 9.27 -22.56 22.98
CA ALA A 557 10.57 -21.98 23.27
C ALA A 557 10.92 -20.90 22.24
N ALA A 558 10.64 -21.18 20.96
CA ALA A 558 10.82 -20.19 19.90
C ALA A 558 9.91 -18.98 20.06
N THR A 559 8.62 -19.17 20.43
CA THR A 559 7.67 -18.07 20.66
C THR A 559 8.10 -17.18 21.82
N GLN A 560 8.50 -17.77 22.95
CA GLN A 560 8.97 -16.99 24.11
C GLN A 560 10.23 -16.20 23.77
N ALA A 561 11.13 -16.84 23.01
CA ALA A 561 12.33 -16.22 22.52
C ALA A 561 12.07 -15.04 21.59
N PHE A 562 11.24 -15.27 20.61
CA PHE A 562 10.84 -14.26 19.65
C PHE A 562 10.21 -13.04 20.33
N LEU A 563 9.30 -13.25 21.28
CA LEU A 563 8.69 -12.16 22.05
C LEU A 563 9.72 -11.37 22.88
N ALA A 564 10.72 -12.04 23.44
CA ALA A 564 11.80 -11.39 24.19
C ALA A 564 12.66 -10.51 23.29
N GLU A 565 12.91 -10.94 22.06
CA GLU A 565 13.70 -10.14 21.10
C GLU A 565 12.91 -8.92 20.57
N VAL A 566 11.66 -9.12 20.13
CA VAL A 566 10.85 -8.02 19.55
C VAL A 566 10.31 -7.08 20.63
N GLY A 567 10.12 -7.53 21.87
CA GLY A 567 9.61 -6.72 22.99
C GLY A 567 10.54 -5.60 23.41
N GLN A 568 11.77 -5.57 22.95
CA GLN A 568 12.71 -4.49 23.17
C GLN A 568 12.37 -3.23 22.35
N ASP A 569 11.67 -3.40 21.24
CA ASP A 569 11.22 -2.30 20.40
C ASP A 569 9.94 -1.67 20.95
N PRO A 570 9.82 -0.32 21.02
CA PRO A 570 8.66 0.37 21.57
C PRO A 570 7.36 0.11 20.82
N ASP A 571 7.40 0.12 19.49
CA ASP A 571 6.22 -0.01 18.64
C ASP A 571 5.73 -1.47 18.63
N ALA A 572 6.64 -2.43 18.56
CA ALA A 572 6.35 -3.85 18.75
C ALA A 572 5.72 -4.12 20.12
N TYR A 573 6.30 -3.55 21.18
CA TYR A 573 5.77 -3.66 22.56
C TYR A 573 4.32 -3.15 22.64
N GLN A 574 4.05 -1.98 22.05
CA GLN A 574 2.73 -1.37 22.05
C GLN A 574 1.71 -2.23 21.28
N ALA A 575 2.04 -2.66 20.05
CA ALA A 575 1.17 -3.45 19.22
C ALA A 575 0.79 -4.80 19.85
N ILE A 576 1.80 -5.52 20.38
CA ILE A 576 1.61 -6.81 21.03
C ILE A 576 0.75 -6.67 22.29
N ASN A 577 1.03 -5.69 23.17
CA ASN A 577 0.26 -5.51 24.39
C ASN A 577 -1.18 -5.07 24.13
N ALA A 578 -1.41 -4.19 23.14
CA ALA A 578 -2.75 -3.76 22.77
C ALA A 578 -3.58 -4.95 22.24
N SER A 579 -3.03 -5.71 21.28
CA SER A 579 -3.68 -6.89 20.73
C SER A 579 -3.91 -7.97 21.79
N GLN A 580 -2.92 -8.24 22.65
CA GLN A 580 -3.00 -9.22 23.72
C GLN A 580 -4.10 -8.89 24.73
N GLN A 581 -4.21 -7.63 25.17
CA GLN A 581 -5.24 -7.23 26.14
C GLN A 581 -6.65 -7.37 25.54
N ALA A 582 -6.84 -6.94 24.29
CA ALA A 582 -8.10 -7.07 23.59
C ALA A 582 -8.49 -8.54 23.39
N TYR A 583 -7.55 -9.38 22.94
CA TYR A 583 -7.76 -10.81 22.76
C TYR A 583 -8.11 -11.51 24.09
N THR A 584 -7.36 -11.23 25.17
CA THR A 584 -7.63 -11.78 26.51
C THR A 584 -8.98 -11.33 27.06
N THR A 585 -9.37 -10.08 26.84
CA THR A 585 -10.70 -9.57 27.24
C THR A 585 -11.82 -10.35 26.54
N GLY A 586 -11.67 -10.63 25.25
CA GLY A 586 -12.60 -11.47 24.50
C GLY A 586 -12.65 -12.92 25.01
N LEU A 587 -11.52 -13.50 25.41
CA LEU A 587 -11.48 -14.83 26.02
C LEU A 587 -12.19 -14.85 27.39
N VAL A 588 -12.02 -13.82 28.22
CA VAL A 588 -12.69 -13.68 29.52
C VAL A 588 -14.22 -13.54 29.32
N ASP A 589 -14.65 -12.69 28.39
CA ASP A 589 -16.08 -12.58 28.06
C ASP A 589 -16.65 -13.92 27.61
N ARG A 590 -15.97 -14.63 26.74
CA ARG A 590 -16.37 -16.01 26.32
C ARG A 590 -16.40 -16.99 27.50
N ALA A 591 -15.43 -16.91 28.41
CA ALA A 591 -15.38 -17.78 29.58
C ALA A 591 -16.55 -17.54 30.54
N MET A 592 -17.02 -16.31 30.66
CA MET A 592 -18.13 -15.92 31.52
C MET A 592 -19.50 -16.08 30.83
N ASN A 593 -19.64 -15.60 29.60
CA ASN A 593 -20.93 -15.40 28.93
C ASN A 593 -21.16 -16.35 27.73
N GLY A 594 -20.14 -17.03 27.22
CA GLY A 594 -20.22 -17.92 26.07
C GLY A 594 -20.79 -19.31 26.37
N GLU A 595 -21.06 -20.07 25.28
CA GLU A 595 -21.37 -21.50 25.35
C GLU A 595 -20.12 -22.31 25.71
N THR A 596 -19.87 -22.51 26.99
CA THR A 596 -18.71 -23.21 27.53
C THR A 596 -19.13 -24.46 28.31
N ASP A 597 -18.21 -25.39 28.55
CA ASP A 597 -18.48 -26.58 29.35
C ASP A 597 -18.85 -26.18 30.80
N THR A 598 -20.14 -26.24 31.08
CA THR A 598 -20.70 -25.90 32.40
C THR A 598 -20.21 -26.80 33.54
N ARG A 599 -19.47 -27.88 33.24
CA ARG A 599 -18.83 -28.78 34.23
C ARG A 599 -17.61 -28.12 34.86
N VAL A 600 -16.97 -27.16 34.19
CA VAL A 600 -15.83 -26.40 34.70
C VAL A 600 -16.35 -25.14 35.40
N PRO A 601 -15.94 -24.89 36.66
CA PRO A 601 -16.32 -23.65 37.37
C PRO A 601 -15.93 -22.39 36.58
N VAL A 602 -16.75 -21.34 36.63
CA VAL A 602 -16.48 -20.09 35.90
C VAL A 602 -15.15 -19.46 36.34
N SER A 603 -14.78 -19.59 37.60
CA SER A 603 -13.48 -19.15 38.13
C SER A 603 -12.30 -19.79 37.41
N ASP A 604 -12.37 -21.11 37.20
CA ASP A 604 -11.28 -21.84 36.56
C ASP A 604 -11.21 -21.52 35.05
N ARG A 605 -12.36 -21.25 34.41
CA ARG A 605 -12.42 -20.81 33.02
C ARG A 605 -11.84 -19.40 32.86
N VAL A 606 -12.14 -18.48 33.78
CA VAL A 606 -11.58 -17.13 33.81
C VAL A 606 -10.06 -17.19 34.05
N ALA A 607 -9.58 -17.99 35.02
CA ALA A 607 -8.16 -18.19 35.20
C ALA A 607 -7.45 -18.70 33.95
N SER A 608 -8.01 -19.74 33.30
CA SER A 608 -7.47 -20.25 32.03
C SER A 608 -7.46 -19.22 30.88
N ALA A 609 -8.45 -18.33 30.84
CA ALA A 609 -8.53 -17.28 29.83
C ALA A 609 -7.50 -16.16 30.05
N VAL A 610 -7.14 -15.85 31.31
CA VAL A 610 -6.17 -14.82 31.66
C VAL A 610 -4.72 -15.31 31.54
N HIS A 611 -4.47 -16.58 31.84
CA HIS A 611 -3.13 -17.16 31.95
C HIS A 611 -2.22 -16.89 30.73
N PRO A 612 -2.62 -17.16 29.48
CA PRO A 612 -1.73 -16.98 28.31
C PRO A 612 -1.36 -15.51 28.09
N GLY A 613 -2.34 -14.62 28.15
CA GLY A 613 -2.12 -13.19 27.92
C GLY A 613 -1.22 -12.56 28.98
N ALA A 614 -1.41 -12.93 30.24
CA ALA A 614 -0.55 -12.45 31.32
C ALA A 614 0.90 -13.00 31.21
N THR A 615 1.08 -14.19 30.63
CA THR A 615 2.42 -14.74 30.33
C THR A 615 3.11 -13.92 29.24
N VAL A 616 2.38 -13.57 28.14
CA VAL A 616 2.91 -12.67 27.10
C VAL A 616 3.30 -11.33 27.71
N ALA A 617 2.42 -10.70 28.51
CA ALA A 617 2.71 -9.44 29.16
C ALA A 617 3.96 -9.50 30.07
N GLY A 618 4.19 -10.63 30.73
CA GLY A 618 5.39 -10.85 31.55
C GLY A 618 6.68 -10.86 30.73
N ILE A 619 6.69 -11.59 29.61
CA ILE A 619 7.84 -11.64 28.71
C ILE A 619 8.12 -10.25 28.13
N MET A 620 7.08 -9.57 27.64
CA MET A 620 7.20 -8.23 27.05
C MET A 620 7.71 -7.20 28.05
N SER A 621 7.22 -7.23 29.31
CA SER A 621 7.67 -6.28 30.35
C SER A 621 9.14 -6.46 30.72
N GLU A 622 9.63 -7.69 30.78
CA GLU A 622 11.04 -7.98 31.05
C GLU A 622 11.92 -7.55 29.89
N ALA A 623 11.55 -7.93 28.65
CA ALA A 623 12.26 -7.54 27.43
C ALA A 623 12.39 -6.00 27.31
N ARG A 624 11.34 -5.27 27.62
CA ARG A 624 11.37 -3.80 27.61
C ARG A 624 12.24 -3.23 28.74
N ALA A 625 12.22 -3.84 29.94
CA ALA A 625 13.08 -3.43 31.03
C ALA A 625 14.56 -3.59 30.71
N ASP A 626 14.94 -4.67 30.03
CA ASP A 626 16.31 -4.91 29.58
C ASP A 626 16.76 -3.88 28.52
N ALA A 627 15.89 -3.54 27.56
CA ALA A 627 16.16 -2.52 26.55
C ALA A 627 16.42 -1.13 27.15
N VAL A 628 15.63 -0.72 28.14
CA VAL A 628 15.80 0.57 28.85
C VAL A 628 17.10 0.60 29.66
N TRP A 629 17.54 -0.55 30.15
CA TRP A 629 18.79 -0.67 30.91
C TRP A 629 20.02 -0.54 30.02
N ASP A 630 19.99 -1.06 28.81
CA ASP A 630 21.12 -1.04 27.85
C ASP A 630 21.23 0.27 27.06
N THR A 631 20.12 0.95 26.77
CA THR A 631 20.08 2.21 26.02
C THR A 631 19.82 3.42 26.92
N LYS A 632 20.84 4.10 27.38
CA LYS A 632 20.72 5.43 28.01
C LYS A 632 20.34 6.52 26.99
N ARG A 633 19.27 6.38 26.17
CA ARG A 633 18.96 7.34 25.08
C ARG A 633 17.47 7.62 24.89
N ALA A 634 17.24 8.82 24.60
CA ALA A 634 16.32 9.75 23.87
C ALA A 634 15.19 9.16 22.98
N GLU A 635 14.95 7.85 22.94
CA GLU A 635 13.89 7.22 22.12
C GLU A 635 12.49 7.32 22.75
N ASP A 636 12.39 7.73 24.01
CA ASP A 636 11.11 7.90 24.71
C ASP A 636 10.24 9.06 24.19
N GLU A 637 10.79 9.98 23.37
CA GLU A 637 9.98 11.04 22.74
C GLU A 637 9.11 10.53 21.60
N ASP A 638 9.55 9.47 20.89
CA ASP A 638 8.79 8.88 19.78
C ASP A 638 7.71 7.92 20.28
N PHE A 639 7.93 7.21 21.39
CA PHE A 639 6.93 6.37 22.06
C PHE A 639 5.62 7.13 22.40
N ASN A 640 5.71 8.43 22.72
CA ASN A 640 4.53 9.25 23.02
C ASN A 640 3.77 9.76 21.79
N LYS A 641 4.35 9.66 20.58
CA LYS A 641 3.72 10.14 19.33
C LYS A 641 2.80 9.09 18.69
N ASN A 642 3.04 7.79 18.94
CA ASN A 642 2.36 6.69 18.23
C ASN A 642 1.06 6.19 18.90
N ASN A 643 0.47 6.96 19.79
CA ASN A 643 -0.83 6.62 20.44
C ASN A 643 -2.01 6.47 19.43
N GLU A 644 -1.82 6.88 18.17
CA GLU A 644 -2.85 6.78 17.12
C GLU A 644 -3.11 5.33 16.71
N ASP A 645 -2.08 4.47 16.71
CA ASP A 645 -2.17 3.07 16.26
C ASP A 645 -2.77 2.10 17.28
N VAL A 646 -2.84 2.48 18.55
CA VAL A 646 -3.40 1.61 19.63
C VAL A 646 -4.82 1.16 19.29
N GLY A 647 -5.64 2.04 18.74
CA GLY A 647 -7.01 1.71 18.34
C GLY A 647 -7.09 0.61 17.28
N LYS A 648 -6.19 0.61 16.32
CA LYS A 648 -6.03 -0.40 15.25
C LYS A 648 -5.72 -1.77 15.87
N TRP A 649 -4.75 -1.84 16.77
CA TRP A 649 -4.32 -3.10 17.39
C TRP A 649 -5.34 -3.68 18.36
N VAL A 650 -6.02 -2.84 19.13
CA VAL A 650 -7.16 -3.25 19.97
C VAL A 650 -8.29 -3.82 19.10
N GLY A 651 -8.63 -3.14 18.00
CA GLY A 651 -9.64 -3.60 17.06
C GLY A 651 -9.29 -4.94 16.42
N ARG A 652 -8.06 -5.12 15.97
CA ARG A 652 -7.56 -6.37 15.40
C ARG A 652 -7.58 -7.50 16.44
N GLY A 653 -7.04 -7.28 17.65
CA GLY A 653 -7.04 -8.25 18.74
C GLY A 653 -8.45 -8.71 19.13
N ALA A 654 -9.41 -7.79 19.22
CA ALA A 654 -10.82 -8.12 19.45
C ALA A 654 -11.43 -8.91 18.28
N GLY A 655 -11.08 -8.58 17.05
CA GLY A 655 -11.50 -9.26 15.82
C GLY A 655 -11.06 -10.72 15.76
N LEU A 656 -9.86 -11.04 16.25
CA LEU A 656 -9.33 -12.41 16.29
C LEU A 656 -10.22 -13.35 17.11
N VAL A 657 -10.81 -12.87 18.21
CA VAL A 657 -11.73 -13.67 19.04
C VAL A 657 -13.11 -13.75 18.41
N THR A 658 -13.67 -12.63 17.96
CA THR A 658 -15.02 -12.57 17.40
C THR A 658 -15.13 -13.22 16.03
N GLY A 659 -14.12 -13.07 15.16
CA GLY A 659 -14.05 -13.67 13.83
C GLY A 659 -13.87 -15.20 13.82
N ALA A 660 -13.27 -15.75 14.85
CA ALA A 660 -13.06 -17.19 14.99
C ALA A 660 -14.32 -17.97 15.45
N ILE A 661 -15.35 -17.26 15.95
CA ILE A 661 -16.53 -17.89 16.55
C ILE A 661 -17.73 -17.72 15.62
N LYS A 662 -18.28 -18.86 15.14
CA LYS A 662 -19.59 -18.92 14.43
C LYS A 662 -20.76 -18.81 15.42
N VAL A 663 -20.80 -17.81 16.28
CA VAL A 663 -21.96 -17.52 17.13
C VAL A 663 -22.65 -16.29 16.56
N PRO A 664 -23.97 -16.30 16.33
CA PRO A 664 -24.67 -15.07 16.03
C PRO A 664 -24.54 -14.16 17.27
N VAL A 665 -23.66 -13.19 17.18
CA VAL A 665 -23.49 -12.17 18.20
C VAL A 665 -24.76 -11.35 18.23
N VAL A 666 -25.61 -11.59 19.22
CA VAL A 666 -26.81 -10.80 19.49
C VAL A 666 -26.38 -9.60 20.33
N GLY A 667 -26.15 -8.47 19.64
CA GLY A 667 -25.76 -7.22 20.30
C GLY A 667 -24.36 -6.76 19.91
N ASP A 668 -24.08 -5.50 20.14
CA ASP A 668 -22.86 -4.78 19.79
C ASP A 668 -21.67 -5.14 20.74
N VAL A 669 -21.32 -6.43 20.79
CA VAL A 669 -20.25 -6.95 21.69
C VAL A 669 -18.88 -6.44 21.22
N ALA A 670 -18.67 -6.30 19.91
CA ALA A 670 -17.41 -5.78 19.37
C ALA A 670 -17.24 -4.28 19.70
N GLY A 671 -18.30 -3.49 19.68
CA GLY A 671 -18.25 -2.05 19.92
C GLY A 671 -17.79 -1.70 21.34
N TRP A 672 -18.41 -2.30 22.37
CA TRP A 672 -18.01 -1.99 23.75
C TRP A 672 -16.60 -2.51 24.09
N MET A 673 -16.18 -3.67 23.55
CA MET A 673 -14.82 -4.16 23.78
C MET A 673 -13.78 -3.20 23.19
N ILE A 674 -14.02 -2.65 22.03
CA ILE A 674 -13.09 -1.72 21.38
C ILE A 674 -12.96 -0.44 22.19
N GLU A 675 -14.06 0.22 22.55
CA GLU A 675 -14.03 1.50 23.30
C GLU A 675 -13.45 1.38 24.71
N ASP A 676 -13.87 0.36 25.48
CA ASP A 676 -13.44 0.19 26.86
C ASP A 676 -12.00 -0.35 26.98
N VAL A 677 -11.61 -1.29 26.09
CA VAL A 677 -10.23 -1.81 26.05
C VAL A 677 -9.28 -0.75 25.52
N GLN A 678 -9.65 -0.01 24.49
CA GLN A 678 -8.84 1.09 23.96
C GLN A 678 -8.55 2.14 25.04
N SER A 679 -9.56 2.56 25.81
CA SER A 679 -9.35 3.51 26.88
C SER A 679 -8.44 2.96 28.00
N SER A 680 -8.59 1.69 28.35
CA SER A 680 -7.75 1.02 29.36
C SER A 680 -6.30 0.85 28.90
N VAL A 681 -6.10 0.47 27.63
CA VAL A 681 -4.76 0.34 27.01
C VAL A 681 -4.07 1.69 26.91
N LEU A 682 -4.77 2.72 26.41
CA LEU A 682 -4.24 4.09 26.34
C LEU A 682 -3.86 4.64 27.71
N GLU A 683 -4.69 4.41 28.74
CA GLU A 683 -4.38 4.84 30.11
C GLU A 683 -3.14 4.11 30.65
N SER A 684 -2.96 2.83 30.33
CA SER A 684 -1.82 2.03 30.76
C SER A 684 -0.53 2.46 30.06
N ILE A 685 -0.57 2.70 28.75
CA ILE A 685 0.58 3.17 27.97
C ILE A 685 0.98 4.60 28.37
N ALA A 686 0.00 5.50 28.60
CA ALA A 686 0.26 6.86 29.07
C ALA A 686 0.89 6.92 30.47
N GLN A 687 0.65 5.94 31.34
CA GLN A 687 1.29 5.84 32.62
C GLN A 687 2.75 5.35 32.53
N ASP A 688 3.05 4.46 31.59
CA ASP A 688 4.41 3.96 31.36
C ASP A 688 5.34 5.06 30.79
N SER A 689 4.78 5.97 29.99
CA SER A 689 5.50 7.08 29.35
C SER A 689 5.70 8.32 30.24
N SER A 690 5.00 8.44 31.37
CA SER A 690 5.05 9.63 32.23
C SER A 690 6.09 9.55 33.37
N THR A 691 6.78 8.43 33.55
CA THR A 691 7.85 8.27 34.51
C THR A 691 9.16 8.78 33.92
N GLU A 692 9.55 10.00 34.36
CA GLU A 692 10.84 10.61 34.02
C GLU A 692 11.99 9.60 34.10
N ALA A 693 12.90 9.66 33.11
CA ALA A 693 14.06 8.83 32.83
C ALA A 693 15.06 8.55 33.99
N GLU A 694 14.70 8.78 35.23
CA GLU A 694 15.56 8.64 36.39
C GLU A 694 15.30 7.42 37.28
N HIS A 695 14.34 6.52 36.95
CA HIS A 695 13.97 5.44 37.88
C HIS A 695 13.96 4.05 37.24
N GLU A 696 15.13 3.41 37.23
CA GLU A 696 15.41 1.98 37.47
C GLU A 696 14.46 0.92 36.82
N ALA A 697 15.03 0.04 35.99
CA ALA A 697 14.44 -1.15 35.40
C ALA A 697 13.52 -1.97 36.35
N GLY A 698 13.78 -1.95 37.66
CA GLY A 698 12.93 -2.56 38.69
C GLY A 698 11.54 -1.95 38.85
N ARG A 699 11.28 -0.75 38.33
CA ARG A 699 9.92 -0.16 38.31
C ARG A 699 9.14 -0.55 37.09
N GLY A 700 9.75 -0.60 35.91
CA GLY A 700 9.09 -1.03 34.66
C GLY A 700 8.48 -2.44 34.83
N TYR A 701 9.20 -3.36 35.45
CA TYR A 701 8.67 -4.69 35.80
C TYR A 701 7.46 -4.64 36.75
N SER A 702 7.54 -3.84 37.84
CA SER A 702 6.44 -3.75 38.82
C SER A 702 5.20 -3.08 38.21
N ASP A 703 5.41 -2.11 37.36
CA ASP A 703 4.34 -1.37 36.67
C ASP A 703 3.65 -2.24 35.62
N GLY A 704 4.41 -3.01 34.83
CA GLY A 704 3.88 -4.01 33.90
C GLY A 704 3.06 -5.12 34.57
N GLN A 705 3.51 -5.59 35.74
CA GLN A 705 2.75 -6.57 36.53
C GLN A 705 1.45 -5.98 37.09
N GLU A 706 1.49 -4.76 37.64
CA GLU A 706 0.28 -4.08 38.10
C GLU A 706 -0.71 -3.81 36.98
N GLN A 707 -0.20 -3.49 35.78
CA GLN A 707 -0.99 -3.29 34.58
C GLN A 707 -1.68 -4.59 34.14
N ALA A 708 -0.96 -5.71 34.06
CA ALA A 708 -1.54 -7.02 33.71
C ALA A 708 -2.65 -7.41 34.72
N VAL A 709 -2.44 -7.16 36.00
CA VAL A 709 -3.45 -7.41 37.05
C VAL A 709 -4.68 -6.51 36.85
N ARG A 710 -4.48 -5.22 36.59
CA ARG A 710 -5.58 -4.27 36.35
C ARG A 710 -6.39 -4.66 35.11
N SER A 711 -5.72 -4.92 33.98
CA SER A 711 -6.37 -5.32 32.73
C SER A 711 -7.19 -6.60 32.89
N ALA A 712 -6.68 -7.62 33.56
CA ALA A 712 -7.41 -8.84 33.87
C ALA A 712 -8.66 -8.61 34.73
N ARG A 713 -8.57 -7.75 35.76
CA ARG A 713 -9.71 -7.38 36.60
C ARG A 713 -10.74 -6.56 35.84
N ASP A 714 -10.32 -5.66 35.00
CA ASP A 714 -11.21 -4.85 34.17
C ASP A 714 -11.94 -5.69 33.12
N ALA A 715 -11.27 -6.64 32.47
CA ALA A 715 -11.90 -7.61 31.59
C ALA A 715 -13.04 -8.37 32.28
N VAL A 716 -12.80 -8.86 33.50
CA VAL A 716 -13.84 -9.55 34.28
C VAL A 716 -14.98 -8.60 34.68
N ARG A 717 -14.67 -7.37 35.08
CA ARG A 717 -15.69 -6.36 35.43
C ARG A 717 -16.61 -6.06 34.23
N GLN A 718 -16.04 -5.86 33.07
CA GLN A 718 -16.77 -5.57 31.84
C GLN A 718 -17.62 -6.77 31.38
N ALA A 719 -17.00 -7.96 31.30
CA ALA A 719 -17.70 -9.20 30.96
C ALA A 719 -18.82 -9.53 31.96
N GLY A 720 -18.60 -9.29 33.24
CA GLY A 720 -19.59 -9.51 34.30
C GLY A 720 -20.76 -8.54 34.18
N ALA A 721 -20.51 -7.28 33.93
CA ALA A 721 -21.55 -6.27 33.68
C ALA A 721 -22.40 -6.63 32.46
N HIS A 722 -21.75 -7.03 31.36
CA HIS A 722 -22.41 -7.48 30.13
C HIS A 722 -23.26 -8.75 30.37
N GLY A 723 -22.75 -9.73 31.09
CA GLY A 723 -23.44 -10.98 31.42
C GLY A 723 -24.51 -10.87 32.53
N GLY A 724 -24.63 -9.70 33.17
CA GLY A 724 -25.60 -9.47 34.22
C GLY A 724 -25.28 -10.21 35.53
N TYR A 725 -24.01 -10.48 35.83
CA TYR A 725 -23.53 -11.05 37.08
C TYR A 725 -23.73 -10.07 38.26
N ASP A 726 -23.99 -10.59 39.44
CA ASP A 726 -24.03 -9.76 40.63
C ASP A 726 -22.66 -9.27 41.09
N ALA A 727 -22.61 -8.18 41.84
CA ALA A 727 -21.37 -7.50 42.24
C ALA A 727 -20.42 -8.39 43.07
N ASP A 728 -20.96 -9.28 43.90
CA ASP A 728 -20.16 -10.17 44.73
C ASP A 728 -19.44 -11.22 43.86
N THR A 729 -20.18 -11.82 42.89
CA THR A 729 -19.61 -12.77 41.91
C THR A 729 -18.55 -12.10 41.07
N ILE A 730 -18.79 -10.86 40.58
CA ILE A 730 -17.78 -10.10 39.81
C ILE A 730 -16.53 -9.87 40.66
N GLY A 731 -16.69 -9.48 41.93
CA GLY A 731 -15.55 -9.26 42.84
C GLY A 731 -14.70 -10.52 43.06
N ASP A 732 -15.32 -11.68 43.30
CA ASP A 732 -14.62 -12.96 43.46
C ASP A 732 -13.86 -13.38 42.19
N LEU A 733 -14.47 -13.15 41.02
CA LEU A 733 -13.83 -13.46 39.71
C LEU A 733 -12.69 -12.48 39.39
N GLN A 734 -12.83 -11.19 39.74
CA GLN A 734 -11.74 -10.19 39.61
C GLN A 734 -10.53 -10.56 40.49
N ASP A 735 -10.77 -11.05 41.73
CA ASP A 735 -9.68 -11.50 42.60
C ASP A 735 -9.00 -12.77 42.03
N THR A 736 -9.77 -13.63 41.38
CA THR A 736 -9.22 -14.84 40.72
C THR A 736 -8.37 -14.44 39.50
N ALA A 737 -8.91 -13.58 38.63
CA ALA A 737 -8.21 -13.07 37.44
C ALA A 737 -6.92 -12.29 37.83
N GLY A 738 -6.99 -11.43 38.86
CA GLY A 738 -5.84 -10.67 39.33
C GLY A 738 -4.71 -11.55 39.90
N ARG A 739 -5.05 -12.61 40.64
CA ARG A 739 -4.04 -13.57 41.13
C ARG A 739 -3.40 -14.36 40.01
N GLU A 740 -4.21 -14.82 39.06
CA GLU A 740 -3.70 -15.55 37.90
C GLU A 740 -2.79 -14.66 37.03
N ALA A 741 -3.21 -13.42 36.77
CA ALA A 741 -2.40 -12.46 36.02
C ALA A 741 -1.05 -12.20 36.69
N GLN A 742 -1.03 -12.01 38.03
CA GLN A 742 0.21 -11.82 38.78
C GLN A 742 1.15 -13.02 38.70
N GLN A 743 0.62 -14.24 38.81
CA GLN A 743 1.43 -15.47 38.77
C GLN A 743 1.98 -15.74 37.37
N SER A 744 1.14 -15.55 36.37
CA SER A 744 1.48 -15.83 34.97
C SER A 744 2.45 -14.80 34.40
N HIS A 745 2.29 -13.52 34.75
CA HIS A 745 3.25 -12.46 34.46
C HIS A 745 4.63 -12.79 35.02
N ALA A 746 4.70 -13.11 36.32
CA ALA A 746 5.97 -13.49 36.95
C ALA A 746 6.59 -14.79 36.36
N ALA A 747 5.79 -15.69 35.81
CA ALA A 747 6.28 -16.89 35.15
C ALA A 747 6.84 -16.55 33.75
N GLY A 748 6.19 -15.62 33.04
CA GLY A 748 6.64 -15.13 31.74
C GLY A 748 8.00 -14.41 31.85
N ALA A 749 8.12 -13.46 32.78
CA ALA A 749 9.37 -12.75 33.04
C ALA A 749 10.53 -13.68 33.37
N LYS A 750 10.30 -14.69 34.23
CA LYS A 750 11.33 -15.69 34.54
C LYS A 750 11.74 -16.58 33.38
N ALA A 751 10.87 -16.80 32.43
CA ALA A 751 11.19 -17.58 31.25
C ALA A 751 12.17 -16.81 30.34
N GLU A 752 12.07 -15.47 30.36
CA GLU A 752 12.98 -14.56 29.67
C GLU A 752 14.34 -14.47 30.39
N ASP A 753 14.38 -14.16 31.69
CA ASP A 753 15.59 -14.12 32.54
C ASP A 753 16.50 -15.37 32.38
N ALA A 754 15.87 -16.56 32.27
CA ALA A 754 16.59 -17.83 32.18
C ALA A 754 17.38 -18.02 30.88
N ARG A 755 17.21 -17.13 29.89
CA ARG A 755 17.90 -17.17 28.59
C ARG A 755 19.17 -16.32 28.56
N HIS A 756 19.20 -15.25 29.35
CA HIS A 756 20.35 -14.34 29.48
C HIS A 756 21.35 -14.74 30.58
N GLY A 757 21.04 -15.75 31.42
CA GLY A 757 21.91 -16.34 32.45
C GLY A 757 22.55 -17.65 32.00
#